data_f20a24de6705057f10df49265645b186
#
_entry.id   f20a24de6705057f10df49265645b186
#
_cell.length_a   1.000
_cell.length_b   1.000
_cell.length_c   1.000
_cell.angle_alpha   90.00
_cell.angle_beta   90.00
_cell.angle_gamma   90.00
#
_symmetry.space_group_name_H-M   'P 1'
#
loop_
_entity.id
_entity.type
_entity.pdbx_description
1 polymer ?
#
loop_
_entity_poly.entity_id
_entity_poly.type
_entity_poly.pdbx_seq_one_letter_code
_entity_poly.pdbx_strand_id
1 'polypeptide(L)'
;METISFEDLGLDERTLAAVEAKGFESPTPIQILAIPRLLNGDANVIAKARTGTGKTAAFGLPLVQTIREDKGRVQALVLTPTRELALQVCKEIESFTQGGFPRLTPVYGGQFMGEQRRALRSGCEIVVGTPGRIKDHIERGSLKLEHIDYFVLDEADEMLDMGFIEDIEAIFEQANPESRILLFSATMPPPILKIAAAFMGDYEIVEEEAGPEEPLLTEQIYWFVRESEKIEALVRMIDISPDFYGLVFTQTKADADAVSKLLDERGYEAAALHGDIPQAQREKILSRFRSKKTRILVATDVAARGIDIEGLTHVVNYALPFDGPTYVHRIGRTGRAGAKGLAFTLVKPEERRRLEFLKQSVRKAIKGEMREAAVPSVREVLNAKRLRLFTELKESAAVQAVPQDIPQSFSQENPQTVPCTESEIAEEDSFDGAADNIAAGVSENGCDVAADNRTGNAAADTAADKTLPAINFKRCPADRLFAAMAQDLCTNRNPEAVLAAVLENVLGAELDPERYGTVTAYKSPARGTSARDASGRGSRGTANRAFGGRSDQIRLYVGLGKKDGFTARKIAEYFSDLLNIPQRLVDRIDVSSAFSLVSLPVQAGRTALDRSRRDKSLPHMHIDVKEGGLTGDEGFSRDGESRRSASRRGKKTPFYEKNAASLYKKRF
;
A
#
# COMPACT_ATOMS: atom_id res chain seq x y z
N MET A 1 14.81 -8.76 35.18
CA MET A 1 13.36 -8.60 34.98
C MET A 1 12.83 -9.99 34.76
N GLU A 2 11.90 -10.45 35.57
CA GLU A 2 11.22 -11.73 35.33
C GLU A 2 10.50 -11.63 33.99
N THR A 3 10.75 -12.57 33.12
CA THR A 3 10.06 -12.66 31.82
C THR A 3 8.65 -13.17 32.07
N ILE A 4 7.65 -12.30 31.92
CA ILE A 4 6.22 -12.66 32.00
C ILE A 4 5.91 -13.69 30.92
N SER A 5 5.31 -14.80 31.31
CA SER A 5 4.86 -15.87 30.41
C SER A 5 3.35 -15.72 30.09
N PHE A 6 2.84 -16.49 29.12
CA PHE A 6 1.39 -16.54 28.87
C PHE A 6 0.60 -17.16 30.02
N GLU A 7 1.22 -18.03 30.83
CA GLU A 7 0.64 -18.62 32.06
C GLU A 7 0.31 -17.55 33.09
N ASP A 8 1.16 -16.51 33.21
CA ASP A 8 0.99 -15.41 34.15
C ASP A 8 -0.18 -14.47 33.80
N LEU A 9 -0.74 -14.59 32.55
CA LEU A 9 -1.81 -13.73 32.05
C LEU A 9 -3.22 -14.20 32.44
N GLY A 10 -3.36 -15.37 33.12
CA GLY A 10 -4.65 -15.93 33.53
C GLY A 10 -5.36 -16.72 32.42
N LEU A 11 -4.63 -17.17 31.41
CA LEU A 11 -5.15 -18.06 30.39
C LEU A 11 -5.33 -19.48 30.94
N ASP A 12 -6.43 -20.16 30.56
CA ASP A 12 -6.70 -21.52 30.93
C ASP A 12 -5.88 -22.53 30.09
N GLU A 13 -5.81 -23.78 30.52
CA GLU A 13 -5.02 -24.85 29.88
C GLU A 13 -5.33 -25.02 28.38
N ARG A 14 -6.62 -24.89 28.02
CA ARG A 14 -7.04 -25.03 26.62
C ARG A 14 -6.53 -23.87 25.76
N THR A 15 -6.58 -22.67 26.28
CA THR A 15 -6.13 -21.46 25.58
C THR A 15 -4.59 -21.43 25.52
N LEU A 16 -3.90 -21.87 26.60
CA LEU A 16 -2.46 -22.05 26.60
C LEU A 16 -1.99 -23.08 25.57
N ALA A 17 -2.68 -24.22 25.45
CA ALA A 17 -2.39 -25.19 24.40
C ALA A 17 -2.54 -24.61 22.97
N ALA A 18 -3.49 -23.68 22.77
CA ALA A 18 -3.63 -23.01 21.48
C ALA A 18 -2.49 -22.00 21.22
N VAL A 19 -2.00 -21.31 22.25
CA VAL A 19 -0.85 -20.41 22.19
C VAL A 19 0.42 -21.20 21.82
N GLU A 20 0.66 -22.35 22.48
CA GLU A 20 1.76 -23.24 22.21
C GLU A 20 1.71 -23.82 20.77
N ALA A 21 0.54 -24.28 20.33
CA ALA A 21 0.33 -24.79 18.97
C ALA A 21 0.60 -23.73 17.88
N LYS A 22 0.49 -22.43 18.21
CA LYS A 22 0.85 -21.32 17.33
C LYS A 22 2.34 -20.99 17.36
N GLY A 23 3.11 -21.56 18.27
CA GLY A 23 4.52 -21.24 18.45
C GLY A 23 4.79 -19.85 19.06
N PHE A 24 3.85 -19.33 19.84
CA PHE A 24 4.08 -18.08 20.57
C PHE A 24 4.95 -18.35 21.79
N GLU A 25 6.16 -17.80 21.81
CA GLU A 25 7.14 -18.05 22.88
C GLU A 25 6.94 -17.13 24.08
N SER A 26 6.61 -15.86 23.85
CA SER A 26 6.40 -14.87 24.91
C SER A 26 5.31 -13.86 24.52
N PRO A 27 4.55 -13.34 25.50
CA PRO A 27 3.52 -12.35 25.23
C PRO A 27 4.14 -10.99 24.87
N THR A 28 3.50 -10.31 23.94
CA THR A 28 3.87 -8.93 23.58
C THR A 28 3.41 -7.93 24.64
N PRO A 29 3.98 -6.72 24.71
CA PRO A 29 3.59 -5.71 25.71
C PRO A 29 2.08 -5.43 25.74
N ILE A 30 1.43 -5.33 24.55
CA ILE A 30 -0.03 -5.10 24.52
C ILE A 30 -0.83 -6.31 25.02
N GLN A 31 -0.34 -7.53 24.81
CA GLN A 31 -0.97 -8.75 25.32
C GLN A 31 -0.86 -8.82 26.84
N ILE A 32 0.31 -8.50 27.41
CA ILE A 32 0.53 -8.44 28.87
C ILE A 32 -0.44 -7.44 29.53
N LEU A 33 -0.67 -6.31 28.87
CA LEU A 33 -1.53 -5.26 29.41
C LEU A 33 -3.02 -5.56 29.24
N ALA A 34 -3.41 -6.10 28.08
CA ALA A 34 -4.82 -6.26 27.71
C ALA A 34 -5.43 -7.57 28.21
N ILE A 35 -4.75 -8.73 28.04
CA ILE A 35 -5.33 -10.05 28.35
C ILE A 35 -5.84 -10.15 29.80
N PRO A 36 -5.07 -9.82 30.83
CA PRO A 36 -5.57 -9.92 32.21
C PRO A 36 -6.76 -9.01 32.49
N ARG A 37 -6.79 -7.81 31.90
CA ARG A 37 -7.91 -6.88 32.05
C ARG A 37 -9.18 -7.40 31.38
N LEU A 38 -9.01 -8.05 30.21
CA LEU A 38 -10.13 -8.62 29.48
C LEU A 38 -10.71 -9.88 30.15
N LEU A 39 -9.90 -10.63 30.87
CA LEU A 39 -10.32 -11.83 31.60
C LEU A 39 -10.93 -11.52 32.97
N ASN A 40 -10.31 -10.61 33.73
CA ASN A 40 -10.63 -10.39 35.14
C ASN A 40 -11.39 -9.10 35.44
N GLY A 41 -11.52 -8.20 34.47
CA GLY A 41 -12.22 -6.92 34.66
C GLY A 41 -13.53 -6.84 33.87
N ASP A 42 -14.40 -5.92 34.27
CA ASP A 42 -15.69 -5.64 33.60
C ASP A 42 -15.68 -4.33 32.80
N ALA A 43 -14.66 -3.49 32.98
CA ALA A 43 -14.56 -2.20 32.32
C ALA A 43 -14.35 -2.33 30.81
N ASN A 44 -14.85 -1.37 30.06
CA ASN A 44 -14.53 -1.18 28.66
C ASN A 44 -13.04 -0.85 28.51
N VAL A 45 -12.39 -1.25 27.42
CA VAL A 45 -10.95 -1.09 27.23
C VAL A 45 -10.64 -0.42 25.90
N ILE A 46 -9.82 0.63 25.96
CA ILE A 46 -9.19 1.23 24.78
C ILE A 46 -7.72 0.83 24.78
N ALA A 47 -7.32 0.02 23.81
CA ALA A 47 -5.95 -0.46 23.66
C ALA A 47 -5.25 0.30 22.53
N LYS A 48 -4.28 1.14 22.87
CA LYS A 48 -3.46 1.86 21.90
C LYS A 48 -2.18 1.07 21.65
N ALA A 49 -2.10 0.46 20.46
CA ALA A 49 -0.97 -0.35 20.04
C ALA A 49 -0.76 -0.30 18.53
N ARG A 50 0.49 -0.31 18.09
CA ARG A 50 0.86 -0.29 16.66
C ARG A 50 0.38 -1.54 15.92
N THR A 51 0.32 -1.48 14.58
CA THR A 51 0.05 -2.66 13.76
C THR A 51 1.20 -3.67 13.88
N GLY A 52 0.87 -4.97 13.95
CA GLY A 52 1.86 -6.04 14.06
C GLY A 52 2.37 -6.33 15.48
N THR A 53 1.76 -5.75 16.51
CA THR A 53 2.11 -5.99 17.93
C THR A 53 1.29 -7.12 18.59
N GLY A 54 0.55 -7.91 17.80
CA GLY A 54 -0.25 -9.02 18.34
C GLY A 54 -1.60 -8.64 18.93
N LYS A 55 -2.20 -7.51 18.51
CA LYS A 55 -3.53 -7.05 18.95
C LYS A 55 -4.61 -8.11 18.81
N THR A 56 -4.64 -8.83 17.69
CA THR A 56 -5.65 -9.87 17.45
C THR A 56 -5.64 -10.96 18.52
N ALA A 57 -4.46 -11.40 18.94
CA ALA A 57 -4.34 -12.36 20.04
C ALA A 57 -4.70 -11.73 21.40
N ALA A 58 -4.42 -10.43 21.59
CA ALA A 58 -4.75 -9.72 22.83
C ALA A 58 -6.25 -9.72 23.14
N PHE A 59 -7.15 -9.63 22.12
CA PHE A 59 -8.58 -9.76 22.32
C PHE A 59 -9.12 -11.15 21.97
N GLY A 60 -8.55 -11.84 21.01
CA GLY A 60 -9.01 -13.12 20.50
C GLY A 60 -8.88 -14.25 21.53
N LEU A 61 -7.76 -14.33 22.25
CA LEU A 61 -7.56 -15.33 23.32
C LEU A 61 -8.58 -15.19 24.45
N PRO A 62 -8.80 -13.98 25.03
CA PRO A 62 -9.87 -13.78 25.99
C PRO A 62 -11.27 -14.09 25.49
N LEU A 63 -11.60 -13.71 24.23
CA LEU A 63 -12.92 -14.05 23.66
C LEU A 63 -13.12 -15.56 23.56
N VAL A 64 -12.13 -16.31 23.07
CA VAL A 64 -12.19 -17.77 22.97
C VAL A 64 -12.28 -18.40 24.37
N GLN A 65 -11.60 -17.86 25.37
CA GLN A 65 -11.65 -18.38 26.74
C GLN A 65 -13.00 -18.07 27.43
N THR A 66 -13.60 -16.92 27.18
CA THR A 66 -14.84 -16.50 27.84
C THR A 66 -16.08 -17.09 27.19
N ILE A 67 -16.10 -17.21 25.86
CA ILE A 67 -17.23 -17.76 25.11
C ILE A 67 -17.11 -19.27 25.05
N ARG A 68 -17.72 -19.96 26.03
CA ARG A 68 -17.63 -21.44 26.19
C ARG A 68 -18.92 -22.16 25.91
N GLU A 69 -20.05 -21.47 25.91
CA GLU A 69 -21.37 -22.05 25.80
C GLU A 69 -22.09 -21.59 24.53
N ASP A 70 -22.76 -22.52 23.86
CA ASP A 70 -23.66 -22.22 22.77
C ASP A 70 -24.98 -21.64 23.36
N LYS A 71 -25.10 -20.33 23.33
CA LYS A 71 -26.33 -19.63 23.75
C LYS A 71 -27.35 -19.50 22.61
N GLY A 72 -27.13 -20.14 21.45
CA GLY A 72 -27.99 -20.03 20.28
C GLY A 72 -28.04 -18.63 19.65
N ARG A 73 -27.04 -17.79 19.94
CA ARG A 73 -26.97 -16.41 19.50
C ARG A 73 -25.52 -15.96 19.30
N VAL A 74 -25.34 -14.89 18.53
CA VAL A 74 -24.05 -14.20 18.45
C VAL A 74 -23.73 -13.58 19.80
N GLN A 75 -22.54 -13.86 20.32
CA GLN A 75 -22.04 -13.37 21.61
C GLN A 75 -20.98 -12.29 21.47
N ALA A 76 -20.21 -12.28 20.36
CA ALA A 76 -19.25 -11.25 20.07
C ALA A 76 -19.33 -10.75 18.62
N LEU A 77 -19.19 -9.44 18.45
CA LEU A 77 -19.02 -8.79 17.16
C LEU A 77 -17.65 -8.12 17.11
N VAL A 78 -16.87 -8.41 16.08
CA VAL A 78 -15.60 -7.76 15.79
C VAL A 78 -15.72 -6.96 14.49
N LEU A 79 -15.61 -5.64 14.56
CA LEU A 79 -15.60 -4.77 13.39
C LEU A 79 -14.16 -4.48 12.94
N THR A 80 -13.95 -4.55 11.63
CA THR A 80 -12.65 -4.29 10.98
C THR A 80 -12.84 -3.40 9.75
N PRO A 81 -11.86 -2.56 9.38
CA PRO A 81 -12.00 -1.62 8.26
C PRO A 81 -12.12 -2.30 6.89
N THR A 82 -11.50 -3.47 6.70
CA THR A 82 -11.37 -4.12 5.40
C THR A 82 -11.80 -5.58 5.43
N ARG A 83 -12.15 -6.10 4.25
CA ARG A 83 -12.53 -7.51 4.05
C ARG A 83 -11.39 -8.46 4.37
N GLU A 84 -10.20 -8.06 3.95
CA GLU A 84 -8.98 -8.83 4.13
C GLU A 84 -8.65 -8.98 5.62
N LEU A 85 -8.76 -7.88 6.39
CA LEU A 85 -8.56 -7.92 7.84
C LEU A 85 -9.66 -8.72 8.53
N ALA A 86 -10.92 -8.61 8.10
CA ALA A 86 -12.00 -9.45 8.63
C ALA A 86 -11.71 -10.94 8.47
N LEU A 87 -11.24 -11.36 7.29
CA LEU A 87 -10.83 -12.74 7.03
C LEU A 87 -9.61 -13.17 7.83
N GLN A 88 -8.64 -12.28 7.98
CA GLN A 88 -7.42 -12.52 8.75
C GLN A 88 -7.74 -12.69 10.23
N VAL A 89 -8.46 -11.74 10.82
CA VAL A 89 -8.89 -11.78 12.24
C VAL A 89 -9.74 -13.02 12.50
N CYS A 90 -10.68 -13.36 11.60
CA CYS A 90 -11.49 -14.56 11.71
C CYS A 90 -10.63 -15.83 11.75
N LYS A 91 -9.69 -15.99 10.81
CA LYS A 91 -8.76 -17.15 10.77
C LYS A 91 -7.84 -17.19 11.99
N GLU A 92 -7.37 -16.04 12.44
CA GLU A 92 -6.50 -15.96 13.62
C GLU A 92 -7.24 -16.42 14.87
N ILE A 93 -8.45 -15.91 15.13
CA ILE A 93 -9.26 -16.34 16.27
C ILE A 93 -9.68 -17.81 16.13
N GLU A 94 -10.05 -18.26 14.90
CA GLU A 94 -10.38 -19.66 14.62
C GLU A 94 -9.21 -20.61 14.97
N SER A 95 -7.97 -20.19 14.74
CA SER A 95 -6.80 -20.96 15.10
C SER A 95 -6.64 -21.17 16.62
N PHE A 96 -7.15 -20.23 17.44
CA PHE A 96 -7.17 -20.36 18.88
C PHE A 96 -8.27 -21.32 19.39
N THR A 97 -9.29 -21.60 18.57
CA THR A 97 -10.33 -22.59 18.90
C THR A 97 -9.89 -24.02 18.62
N GLN A 98 -8.77 -24.23 17.92
CA GLN A 98 -8.26 -25.54 17.49
C GLN A 98 -9.33 -26.34 16.69
N GLY A 99 -10.13 -25.65 15.87
CA GLY A 99 -11.20 -26.25 15.07
C GLY A 99 -12.47 -26.62 15.88
N GLY A 100 -12.55 -26.17 17.14
CA GLY A 100 -13.66 -26.40 18.04
C GLY A 100 -14.57 -25.18 18.21
N PHE A 101 -15.03 -25.01 19.44
CA PHE A 101 -15.90 -23.91 19.86
C PHE A 101 -15.09 -22.76 20.48
N PRO A 102 -15.45 -21.47 20.28
CA PRO A 102 -16.63 -20.94 19.56
C PRO A 102 -16.52 -20.99 18.02
N ARG A 103 -17.66 -21.00 17.33
CA ARG A 103 -17.74 -20.94 15.87
C ARG A 103 -17.67 -19.49 15.38
N LEU A 104 -16.94 -19.26 14.31
CA LEU A 104 -16.75 -17.93 13.74
C LEU A 104 -17.41 -17.81 12.36
N THR A 105 -17.91 -16.62 12.04
CA THR A 105 -18.45 -16.32 10.70
C THR A 105 -17.93 -14.97 10.23
N PRO A 106 -17.18 -14.91 9.10
CA PRO A 106 -16.77 -13.65 8.49
C PRO A 106 -17.92 -13.03 7.68
N VAL A 107 -18.16 -11.72 7.86
CA VAL A 107 -19.27 -10.96 7.23
C VAL A 107 -18.70 -9.69 6.58
N TYR A 108 -18.54 -9.69 5.26
CA TYR A 108 -17.92 -8.58 4.53
C TYR A 108 -18.55 -8.37 3.15
N GLY A 109 -18.36 -7.19 2.58
CA GLY A 109 -18.90 -6.83 1.27
C GLY A 109 -18.21 -7.58 0.11
N GLY A 110 -18.93 -7.79 -1.01
CA GLY A 110 -18.40 -8.44 -2.22
C GLY A 110 -18.60 -9.95 -2.29
N GLN A 111 -18.97 -10.60 -1.20
CA GLN A 111 -19.46 -11.97 -1.16
C GLN A 111 -20.99 -11.99 -1.32
N PHE A 112 -21.52 -13.11 -1.81
CA PHE A 112 -22.96 -13.27 -1.99
C PHE A 112 -23.71 -13.28 -0.64
N MET A 113 -24.66 -12.35 -0.48
CA MET A 113 -25.42 -12.15 0.77
C MET A 113 -26.11 -13.43 1.28
N GLY A 114 -26.58 -14.29 0.35
CA GLY A 114 -27.25 -15.53 0.70
C GLY A 114 -26.37 -16.56 1.39
N GLU A 115 -25.09 -16.59 1.10
CA GLU A 115 -24.10 -17.47 1.75
C GLU A 115 -23.85 -17.02 3.19
N GLN A 116 -23.60 -15.73 3.39
CA GLN A 116 -23.40 -15.17 4.72
C GLN A 116 -24.65 -15.36 5.60
N ARG A 117 -25.85 -15.15 5.02
CA ARG A 117 -27.11 -15.39 5.74
C ARG A 117 -27.30 -16.86 6.11
N ARG A 118 -26.86 -17.80 5.27
CA ARG A 118 -26.88 -19.24 5.61
C ARG A 118 -25.90 -19.54 6.74
N ALA A 119 -24.68 -19.02 6.67
CA ALA A 119 -23.67 -19.18 7.71
C ALA A 119 -24.14 -18.62 9.07
N LEU A 120 -24.71 -17.41 9.10
CA LEU A 120 -25.29 -16.84 10.32
C LEU A 120 -26.46 -17.67 10.89
N ARG A 121 -27.29 -18.26 10.02
CA ARG A 121 -28.41 -19.14 10.44
C ARG A 121 -27.96 -20.51 10.95
N SER A 122 -26.84 -21.02 10.48
CA SER A 122 -26.26 -22.29 10.98
C SER A 122 -25.72 -22.17 12.39
N GLY A 123 -25.61 -20.96 12.91
CA GLY A 123 -25.16 -20.62 14.26
C GLY A 123 -23.67 -20.32 14.31
N CYS A 124 -23.36 -19.20 14.92
CA CYS A 124 -21.98 -18.78 15.25
C CYS A 124 -22.04 -17.90 16.49
N GLU A 125 -21.01 -17.96 17.28
CA GLU A 125 -20.88 -17.19 18.51
C GLU A 125 -20.12 -15.88 18.27
N ILE A 126 -19.19 -15.88 17.31
CA ILE A 126 -18.38 -14.71 16.98
C ILE A 126 -18.60 -14.33 15.51
N VAL A 127 -18.96 -13.09 15.27
CA VAL A 127 -19.04 -12.51 13.93
C VAL A 127 -17.89 -11.51 13.75
N VAL A 128 -17.14 -11.65 12.68
CA VAL A 128 -16.07 -10.71 12.31
C VAL A 128 -16.46 -10.06 11.00
N GLY A 129 -16.53 -8.72 10.93
CA GLY A 129 -17.02 -8.12 9.70
C GLY A 129 -16.66 -6.66 9.47
N THR A 130 -17.04 -6.17 8.28
CA THR A 130 -16.89 -4.76 7.90
C THR A 130 -18.18 -3.99 8.17
N PRO A 131 -18.10 -2.70 8.63
CA PRO A 131 -19.26 -1.94 9.11
C PRO A 131 -20.45 -1.95 8.15
N GLY A 132 -20.28 -1.54 6.90
CA GLY A 132 -21.41 -1.46 5.97
C GLY A 132 -22.12 -2.79 5.72
N ARG A 133 -21.40 -3.95 5.69
CA ARG A 133 -22.05 -5.27 5.50
C ARG A 133 -22.72 -5.77 6.77
N ILE A 134 -22.15 -5.48 7.94
CA ILE A 134 -22.81 -5.78 9.24
C ILE A 134 -24.13 -5.02 9.34
N LYS A 135 -24.14 -3.72 9.01
CA LYS A 135 -25.35 -2.89 8.96
C LYS A 135 -26.40 -3.47 8.00
N ASP A 136 -26.01 -3.87 6.77
CA ASP A 136 -26.89 -4.56 5.81
C ASP A 136 -27.59 -5.80 6.43
N HIS A 137 -26.85 -6.60 7.22
CA HIS A 137 -27.39 -7.79 7.88
C HIS A 137 -28.32 -7.46 9.06
N ILE A 138 -28.03 -6.40 9.82
CA ILE A 138 -28.88 -5.88 10.90
C ILE A 138 -30.18 -5.36 10.30
N GLU A 139 -30.15 -4.48 9.31
CA GLU A 139 -31.34 -3.91 8.65
C GLU A 139 -32.23 -4.98 8.03
N ARG A 140 -31.68 -6.09 7.57
CA ARG A 140 -32.40 -7.25 7.04
C ARG A 140 -32.88 -8.25 8.11
N GLY A 141 -32.59 -7.99 9.38
CA GLY A 141 -32.93 -8.88 10.51
C GLY A 141 -32.22 -10.24 10.47
N SER A 142 -31.11 -10.38 9.69
CA SER A 142 -30.35 -11.62 9.62
C SER A 142 -29.18 -11.70 10.63
N LEU A 143 -28.85 -10.59 11.26
CA LEU A 143 -27.96 -10.48 12.40
C LEU A 143 -28.66 -9.64 13.47
N LYS A 144 -28.67 -10.12 14.73
CA LYS A 144 -29.23 -9.45 15.88
C LYS A 144 -28.14 -9.22 16.91
N LEU A 145 -28.04 -8.00 17.41
CA LEU A 145 -27.01 -7.59 18.36
C LEU A 145 -27.58 -7.22 19.75
N GLU A 146 -28.89 -7.35 19.94
CA GLU A 146 -29.59 -6.98 21.18
C GLU A 146 -29.07 -7.72 22.42
N HIS A 147 -28.33 -8.80 22.22
CA HIS A 147 -27.86 -9.69 23.29
C HIS A 147 -26.39 -10.08 23.16
N ILE A 148 -25.57 -9.30 22.45
CA ILE A 148 -24.13 -9.56 22.39
C ILE A 148 -23.49 -9.27 23.73
N ASP A 149 -22.47 -10.03 24.06
CA ASP A 149 -21.70 -9.87 25.30
C ASP A 149 -20.45 -8.99 25.06
N TYR A 150 -19.89 -9.02 23.84
CA TYR A 150 -18.69 -8.28 23.45
C TYR A 150 -18.84 -7.55 22.13
N PHE A 151 -18.34 -6.31 22.10
CA PHE A 151 -18.26 -5.49 20.90
C PHE A 151 -16.79 -5.03 20.70
N VAL A 152 -16.13 -5.47 19.66
CA VAL A 152 -14.72 -5.16 19.40
C VAL A 152 -14.57 -4.29 18.15
N LEU A 153 -13.81 -3.21 18.25
CA LEU A 153 -13.37 -2.38 17.15
C LEU A 153 -11.87 -2.62 16.94
N ASP A 154 -11.45 -3.21 15.83
CA ASP A 154 -10.04 -3.37 15.48
C ASP A 154 -9.65 -2.41 14.35
N GLU A 155 -8.49 -1.77 14.48
CA GLU A 155 -8.04 -0.67 13.61
C GLU A 155 -9.08 0.46 13.50
N ALA A 156 -9.58 0.94 14.66
CA ALA A 156 -10.64 1.95 14.71
C ALA A 156 -10.27 3.26 13.99
N ASP A 157 -9.01 3.70 14.05
CA ASP A 157 -8.49 4.86 13.32
C ASP A 157 -8.61 4.69 11.79
N GLU A 158 -8.35 3.50 11.28
CA GLU A 158 -8.51 3.20 9.87
C GLU A 158 -9.98 3.21 9.42
N MET A 159 -10.89 2.74 10.28
CA MET A 159 -12.33 2.82 10.00
C MET A 159 -12.80 4.27 9.91
N LEU A 160 -12.26 5.16 10.73
CA LEU A 160 -12.50 6.59 10.65
C LEU A 160 -12.02 7.22 9.34
N ASP A 161 -10.78 6.91 8.96
CA ASP A 161 -10.18 7.40 7.71
C ASP A 161 -10.95 6.94 6.48
N MET A 162 -11.62 5.80 6.56
CA MET A 162 -12.50 5.26 5.52
C MET A 162 -13.93 5.83 5.56
N GLY A 163 -14.27 6.64 6.57
CA GLY A 163 -15.56 7.30 6.68
C GLY A 163 -16.67 6.44 7.27
N PHE A 164 -16.34 5.36 7.98
CA PHE A 164 -17.34 4.43 8.57
C PHE A 164 -17.90 4.90 9.91
N ILE A 165 -17.69 6.14 10.34
CA ILE A 165 -18.18 6.65 11.63
C ILE A 165 -19.68 6.44 11.77
N GLU A 166 -20.47 6.93 10.80
CA GLU A 166 -21.94 6.85 10.81
C GLU A 166 -22.44 5.39 10.81
N ASP A 167 -21.75 4.50 10.12
CA ASP A 167 -22.10 3.08 10.12
C ASP A 167 -21.80 2.43 11.47
N ILE A 168 -20.68 2.77 12.11
CA ILE A 168 -20.29 2.29 13.44
C ILE A 168 -21.29 2.77 14.49
N GLU A 169 -21.66 4.05 14.49
CA GLU A 169 -22.64 4.62 15.38
C GLU A 169 -24.01 3.92 15.23
N ALA A 170 -24.46 3.71 13.99
CA ALA A 170 -25.72 3.00 13.70
C ALA A 170 -25.71 1.53 14.17
N ILE A 171 -24.54 0.87 14.14
CA ILE A 171 -24.40 -0.51 14.64
C ILE A 171 -24.41 -0.53 16.17
N PHE A 172 -23.75 0.43 16.83
CA PHE A 172 -23.76 0.56 18.29
C PHE A 172 -25.17 0.78 18.84
N GLU A 173 -26.00 1.60 18.17
CA GLU A 173 -27.40 1.85 18.56
C GLU A 173 -28.26 0.57 18.57
N GLN A 174 -27.86 -0.47 17.81
CA GLN A 174 -28.57 -1.75 17.75
C GLN A 174 -27.94 -2.83 18.63
N ALA A 175 -26.79 -2.54 19.25
CA ALA A 175 -26.08 -3.46 20.12
C ALA A 175 -26.69 -3.44 21.55
N ASN A 176 -26.41 -4.50 22.32
CA ASN A 176 -26.74 -4.54 23.74
C ASN A 176 -25.97 -3.42 24.48
N PRO A 177 -26.69 -2.50 25.18
CA PRO A 177 -26.01 -1.42 25.93
C PRO A 177 -25.07 -1.92 27.03
N GLU A 178 -25.32 -3.12 27.56
CA GLU A 178 -24.52 -3.77 28.59
C GLU A 178 -23.33 -4.57 27.98
N SER A 179 -23.18 -4.57 26.67
CA SER A 179 -22.06 -5.27 26.05
C SER A 179 -20.75 -4.59 26.38
N ARG A 180 -19.73 -5.40 26.60
CA ARG A 180 -18.38 -4.92 26.85
C ARG A 180 -17.72 -4.47 25.56
N ILE A 181 -17.24 -3.22 25.53
CA ILE A 181 -16.67 -2.61 24.33
C ILE A 181 -15.14 -2.60 24.43
N LEU A 182 -14.50 -3.13 23.40
CA LEU A 182 -13.05 -3.21 23.27
C LEU A 182 -12.64 -2.44 22.02
N LEU A 183 -11.82 -1.41 22.16
CA LEU A 183 -11.37 -0.58 21.06
C LEU A 183 -9.86 -0.68 20.88
N PHE A 184 -9.41 -1.23 19.77
CA PHE A 184 -8.01 -1.34 19.38
C PHE A 184 -7.68 -0.35 18.26
N SER A 185 -6.67 0.49 18.47
CA SER A 185 -6.26 1.52 17.52
C SER A 185 -4.77 1.83 17.63
N ALA A 186 -4.14 2.22 16.52
CA ALA A 186 -2.76 2.69 16.55
C ALA A 186 -2.67 4.17 16.98
N THR A 187 -3.71 4.95 16.68
CA THR A 187 -3.80 6.38 17.00
C THR A 187 -5.11 6.71 17.69
N MET A 188 -5.13 7.80 18.44
CA MET A 188 -6.31 8.27 19.18
C MET A 188 -6.75 9.66 18.72
N PRO A 189 -7.24 9.82 17.48
CA PRO A 189 -7.75 11.09 17.03
C PRO A 189 -9.06 11.47 17.74
N PRO A 190 -9.39 12.79 17.83
CA PRO A 190 -10.58 13.25 18.54
C PRO A 190 -11.91 12.55 18.20
N PRO A 191 -12.17 12.11 16.95
CA PRO A 191 -13.39 11.37 16.65
C PRO A 191 -13.49 10.01 17.36
N ILE A 192 -12.37 9.27 17.54
CA ILE A 192 -12.38 8.02 18.32
C ILE A 192 -12.75 8.29 19.78
N LEU A 193 -12.18 9.33 20.38
CA LEU A 193 -12.50 9.71 21.75
C LEU A 193 -13.98 10.13 21.90
N LYS A 194 -14.60 10.68 20.84
CA LYS A 194 -16.05 10.97 20.84
C LYS A 194 -16.88 9.70 20.83
N ILE A 195 -16.53 8.70 20.01
CA ILE A 195 -17.19 7.39 20.00
C ILE A 195 -17.05 6.74 21.38
N ALA A 196 -15.86 6.73 21.95
CA ALA A 196 -15.62 6.21 23.28
C ALA A 196 -16.48 6.91 24.33
N ALA A 197 -16.52 8.23 24.34
CA ALA A 197 -17.34 9.01 25.29
C ALA A 197 -18.86 8.81 25.08
N ALA A 198 -19.32 8.52 23.86
CA ALA A 198 -20.72 8.32 23.58
C ALA A 198 -21.24 6.91 23.93
N PHE A 199 -20.43 5.88 23.74
CA PHE A 199 -20.85 4.49 23.80
C PHE A 199 -20.17 3.64 24.87
N MET A 200 -18.98 4.03 25.36
CA MET A 200 -18.21 3.18 26.28
C MET A 200 -18.43 3.51 27.76
N GLY A 201 -19.06 4.66 28.09
CA GLY A 201 -19.19 5.06 29.50
C GLY A 201 -17.85 5.12 30.21
N ASP A 202 -17.68 4.31 31.28
CA ASP A 202 -16.39 4.17 31.96
C ASP A 202 -15.48 3.20 31.18
N TYR A 203 -14.26 3.62 30.88
CA TYR A 203 -13.28 2.82 30.17
C TYR A 203 -11.87 3.00 30.69
N GLU A 204 -11.06 1.98 30.54
CA GLU A 204 -9.61 2.03 30.80
C GLU A 204 -8.83 2.24 29.50
N ILE A 205 -7.81 3.10 29.55
CA ILE A 205 -6.87 3.25 28.43
C ILE A 205 -5.62 2.43 28.73
N VAL A 206 -5.34 1.50 27.85
CA VAL A 206 -4.14 0.68 27.87
C VAL A 206 -3.23 1.15 26.73
N GLU A 207 -2.11 1.72 27.07
CA GLU A 207 -1.14 2.18 26.08
C GLU A 207 0.17 1.39 26.28
N GLU A 208 0.67 0.82 25.19
CA GLU A 208 1.99 0.25 25.19
C GLU A 208 2.98 1.37 25.47
N GLU A 209 3.61 1.33 26.66
CA GLU A 209 4.71 2.25 26.95
C GLU A 209 5.76 2.07 25.85
N ALA A 210 6.13 3.18 25.21
CA ALA A 210 7.25 3.15 24.29
C ALA A 210 8.48 2.70 25.08
N GLY A 211 8.77 1.40 25.02
CA GLY A 211 10.01 0.84 25.55
C GLY A 211 11.22 1.60 24.99
N PRO A 212 12.42 1.39 25.49
CA PRO A 212 13.60 1.98 24.88
C PRO A 212 13.57 1.63 23.40
N GLU A 213 13.36 2.67 22.60
CA GLU A 213 12.96 2.62 21.20
C GLU A 213 13.81 1.61 20.45
N GLU A 214 13.21 0.49 20.09
CA GLU A 214 13.80 -0.33 19.05
C GLU A 214 13.88 0.54 17.79
N PRO A 215 15.08 0.78 17.27
CA PRO A 215 15.23 1.57 16.06
C PRO A 215 14.36 0.92 14.99
N LEU A 216 13.57 1.71 14.29
CA LEU A 216 12.83 1.22 13.14
C LEU A 216 13.79 0.46 12.23
N LEU A 217 13.53 -0.83 12.06
CA LEU A 217 14.32 -1.68 11.18
C LEU A 217 14.12 -1.32 9.70
N THR A 218 13.28 -0.32 9.44
CA THR A 218 12.98 0.17 8.09
C THR A 218 13.83 1.40 7.77
N GLU A 219 14.77 1.24 6.86
CA GLU A 219 15.52 2.36 6.27
C GLU A 219 14.60 3.18 5.37
N GLN A 220 14.66 4.51 5.45
CA GLN A 220 13.75 5.41 4.74
C GLN A 220 14.54 6.30 3.78
N ILE A 221 14.32 6.13 2.49
CA ILE A 221 15.02 6.86 1.42
C ILE A 221 14.01 7.56 0.51
N TYR A 222 14.36 8.74 0.01
CA TYR A 222 13.58 9.38 -1.04
C TYR A 222 14.45 9.88 -2.18
N TRP A 223 13.86 9.90 -3.39
CA TRP A 223 14.47 10.42 -4.60
C TRP A 223 13.62 11.52 -5.21
N PHE A 224 14.28 12.59 -5.67
CA PHE A 224 13.62 13.57 -6.51
C PHE A 224 13.62 13.12 -7.97
N VAL A 225 12.42 12.88 -8.52
CA VAL A 225 12.22 12.43 -9.91
C VAL A 225 11.04 13.15 -10.53
N ARG A 226 11.10 13.40 -11.84
CA ARG A 226 9.94 13.93 -12.58
C ARG A 226 8.87 12.86 -12.75
N GLU A 227 7.61 13.27 -12.95
CA GLU A 227 6.52 12.32 -13.12
C GLU A 227 6.76 11.32 -14.25
N SER A 228 7.29 11.80 -15.41
CA SER A 228 7.62 10.95 -16.56
C SER A 228 8.77 9.98 -16.34
N GLU A 229 9.59 10.21 -15.31
CA GLU A 229 10.79 9.42 -15.02
C GLU A 229 10.55 8.41 -13.86
N LYS A 230 9.38 8.47 -13.18
CA LYS A 230 9.10 7.63 -12.00
C LYS A 230 9.13 6.14 -12.29
N ILE A 231 8.57 5.72 -13.42
CA ILE A 231 8.58 4.30 -13.79
C ILE A 231 10.00 3.79 -14.02
N GLU A 232 10.84 4.61 -14.63
CA GLU A 232 12.24 4.29 -14.85
C GLU A 232 13.04 4.21 -13.53
N ALA A 233 12.81 5.16 -12.61
CA ALA A 233 13.39 5.13 -11.28
C ALA A 233 12.97 3.89 -10.49
N LEU A 234 11.68 3.50 -10.58
CA LEU A 234 11.15 2.27 -9.97
C LEU A 234 11.83 1.02 -10.53
N VAL A 235 11.98 0.92 -11.85
CA VAL A 235 12.65 -0.20 -12.51
C VAL A 235 14.11 -0.32 -12.06
N ARG A 236 14.85 0.78 -12.01
CA ARG A 236 16.24 0.76 -11.53
C ARG A 236 16.34 0.31 -10.07
N MET A 237 15.36 0.68 -9.23
CA MET A 237 15.32 0.24 -7.85
C MET A 237 15.05 -1.26 -7.74
N ILE A 238 14.10 -1.79 -8.52
CA ILE A 238 13.80 -3.22 -8.56
C ILE A 238 15.04 -4.01 -8.98
N ASP A 239 15.72 -3.54 -10.03
CA ASP A 239 16.86 -4.23 -10.62
C ASP A 239 18.12 -4.18 -9.75
N ILE A 240 18.32 -3.11 -8.97
CA ILE A 240 19.48 -3.02 -8.06
C ILE A 240 19.25 -3.85 -6.78
N SER A 241 18.01 -4.22 -6.47
CA SER A 241 17.64 -4.96 -5.28
C SER A 241 17.46 -6.46 -5.60
N PRO A 242 18.41 -7.34 -5.24
CA PRO A 242 18.37 -8.74 -5.67
C PRO A 242 17.15 -9.51 -5.20
N ASP A 243 16.67 -9.22 -3.98
CA ASP A 243 15.56 -9.89 -3.35
C ASP A 243 14.31 -9.00 -3.29
N PHE A 244 14.06 -8.22 -4.35
CA PHE A 244 12.90 -7.33 -4.36
C PHE A 244 11.60 -8.13 -4.22
N TYR A 245 10.93 -7.94 -3.11
CA TYR A 245 9.59 -8.40 -2.83
C TYR A 245 8.86 -7.23 -2.17
N GLY A 246 8.02 -6.54 -2.94
CA GLY A 246 7.61 -5.20 -2.55
C GLY A 246 6.19 -4.80 -2.89
N LEU A 247 5.71 -3.85 -2.10
CA LEU A 247 4.42 -3.18 -2.24
C LEU A 247 4.64 -1.74 -2.73
N VAL A 248 4.05 -1.41 -3.88
CA VAL A 248 4.13 -0.11 -4.53
C VAL A 248 2.83 0.65 -4.33
N PHE A 249 2.87 1.75 -3.59
CA PHE A 249 1.70 2.58 -3.30
C PHE A 249 1.50 3.67 -4.34
N THR A 250 0.33 3.69 -4.97
CA THR A 250 -0.12 4.71 -5.92
C THR A 250 -1.26 5.54 -5.35
N GLN A 251 -1.54 6.69 -5.96
CA GLN A 251 -2.58 7.58 -5.48
C GLN A 251 -3.98 7.18 -5.95
N THR A 252 -4.09 6.74 -7.20
CA THR A 252 -5.38 6.38 -7.83
C THR A 252 -5.38 4.95 -8.34
N LYS A 253 -6.59 4.42 -8.58
CA LYS A 253 -6.80 3.11 -9.19
C LYS A 253 -6.18 3.04 -10.59
N ALA A 254 -6.37 4.11 -11.38
CA ALA A 254 -5.82 4.22 -12.72
C ALA A 254 -4.28 4.21 -12.71
N ASP A 255 -3.64 4.85 -11.71
CA ASP A 255 -2.20 4.78 -11.55
C ASP A 255 -1.73 3.37 -11.22
N ALA A 256 -2.49 2.63 -10.37
CA ALA A 256 -2.16 1.25 -10.02
C ALA A 256 -2.16 0.35 -11.26
N ASP A 257 -3.20 0.44 -12.09
CA ASP A 257 -3.29 -0.30 -13.34
C ASP A 257 -2.18 0.09 -14.32
N ALA A 258 -1.94 1.40 -14.49
CA ALA A 258 -0.94 1.89 -15.43
C ALA A 258 0.49 1.45 -15.02
N VAL A 259 0.85 1.58 -13.74
CA VAL A 259 2.17 1.18 -13.25
C VAL A 259 2.35 -0.33 -13.33
N SER A 260 1.33 -1.11 -12.93
CA SER A 260 1.38 -2.58 -13.04
C SER A 260 1.56 -3.03 -14.48
N LYS A 261 0.81 -2.46 -15.43
CA LYS A 261 0.91 -2.75 -16.86
C LYS A 261 2.28 -2.39 -17.42
N LEU A 262 2.82 -1.21 -17.10
CA LEU A 262 4.14 -0.78 -17.55
C LEU A 262 5.28 -1.68 -17.00
N LEU A 263 5.12 -2.23 -15.80
CA LEU A 263 6.06 -3.21 -15.25
C LEU A 263 5.93 -4.55 -15.96
N ASP A 264 4.72 -5.02 -16.22
CA ASP A 264 4.46 -6.28 -16.95
C ASP A 264 5.00 -6.23 -18.39
N GLU A 265 4.78 -5.11 -19.11
CA GLU A 265 5.35 -4.86 -20.46
C GLU A 265 6.89 -4.93 -20.48
N ARG A 266 7.55 -4.68 -19.33
CA ARG A 266 9.00 -4.78 -19.16
C ARG A 266 9.48 -6.12 -18.64
N GLY A 267 8.55 -7.10 -18.45
CA GLY A 267 8.85 -8.45 -18.01
C GLY A 267 8.93 -8.65 -16.49
N TYR A 268 8.41 -7.69 -15.68
CA TYR A 268 8.32 -7.86 -14.24
C TYR A 268 6.97 -8.46 -13.85
N GLU A 269 6.98 -9.47 -12.98
CA GLU A 269 5.76 -10.07 -12.42
C GLU A 269 5.08 -9.10 -11.45
N ALA A 270 4.27 -8.20 -11.98
CA ALA A 270 3.52 -7.20 -11.23
C ALA A 270 2.01 -7.44 -11.30
N ALA A 271 1.30 -7.09 -10.24
CA ALA A 271 -0.16 -7.12 -10.21
C ALA A 271 -0.73 -5.87 -9.56
N ALA A 272 -1.81 -5.32 -10.14
CA ALA A 272 -2.55 -4.22 -9.55
C ALA A 272 -3.54 -4.71 -8.48
N LEU A 273 -3.75 -3.89 -7.43
CA LEU A 273 -4.73 -4.14 -6.38
C LEU A 273 -5.45 -2.85 -6.01
N HIS A 274 -6.73 -2.76 -6.34
CA HIS A 274 -7.57 -1.59 -6.03
C HIS A 274 -9.06 -1.97 -5.90
N GLY A 275 -9.90 -1.00 -5.52
CA GLY A 275 -11.30 -1.26 -5.15
C GLY A 275 -12.20 -1.80 -6.26
N ASP A 276 -11.84 -1.64 -7.53
CA ASP A 276 -12.67 -2.10 -8.66
C ASP A 276 -12.42 -3.55 -9.04
N ILE A 277 -11.38 -4.19 -8.46
CA ILE A 277 -11.06 -5.60 -8.71
C ILE A 277 -12.09 -6.48 -8.01
N PRO A 278 -12.76 -7.42 -8.73
CA PRO A 278 -13.70 -8.38 -8.14
C PRO A 278 -13.04 -9.20 -7.03
N GLN A 279 -13.80 -9.55 -5.99
CA GLN A 279 -13.26 -10.21 -4.79
C GLN A 279 -12.50 -11.51 -5.09
N ALA A 280 -13.05 -12.37 -5.94
CA ALA A 280 -12.39 -13.63 -6.31
C ALA A 280 -11.05 -13.41 -7.03
N GLN A 281 -10.95 -12.39 -7.87
CA GLN A 281 -9.70 -12.03 -8.52
C GLN A 281 -8.70 -11.43 -7.53
N ARG A 282 -9.18 -10.61 -6.60
CA ARG A 282 -8.38 -9.99 -5.54
C ARG A 282 -7.73 -11.07 -4.65
N GLU A 283 -8.49 -12.07 -4.23
CA GLU A 283 -7.99 -13.21 -3.45
C GLU A 283 -6.93 -14.02 -4.23
N LYS A 284 -7.14 -14.23 -5.53
CA LYS A 284 -6.17 -14.90 -6.41
C LYS A 284 -4.86 -14.11 -6.53
N ILE A 285 -4.94 -12.78 -6.69
CA ILE A 285 -3.78 -11.89 -6.73
C ILE A 285 -3.00 -11.98 -5.41
N LEU A 286 -3.69 -11.84 -4.28
CA LEU A 286 -3.07 -11.91 -2.96
C LEU A 286 -2.45 -13.30 -2.67
N SER A 287 -3.09 -14.37 -3.09
CA SER A 287 -2.54 -15.74 -2.99
C SER A 287 -1.26 -15.91 -3.80
N ARG A 288 -1.22 -15.41 -5.05
CA ARG A 288 -0.01 -15.42 -5.88
C ARG A 288 1.09 -14.56 -5.28
N PHE A 289 0.76 -13.41 -4.70
CA PHE A 289 1.72 -12.54 -4.06
C PHE A 289 2.29 -13.19 -2.79
N ARG A 290 1.46 -13.74 -1.89
CA ARG A 290 1.92 -14.46 -0.69
C ARG A 290 2.81 -15.66 -1.02
N SER A 291 2.51 -16.38 -2.09
CA SER A 291 3.35 -17.50 -2.58
C SER A 291 4.60 -17.05 -3.35
N LYS A 292 4.88 -15.73 -3.40
CA LYS A 292 6.01 -15.10 -4.12
C LYS A 292 6.06 -15.42 -5.62
N LYS A 293 4.95 -15.92 -6.21
CA LYS A 293 4.80 -16.07 -7.68
C LYS A 293 4.67 -14.73 -8.37
N THR A 294 4.13 -13.73 -7.69
CA THR A 294 4.15 -12.33 -8.08
C THR A 294 5.00 -11.60 -7.04
N ARG A 295 6.01 -10.87 -7.45
CA ARG A 295 6.94 -10.18 -6.54
C ARG A 295 6.63 -8.71 -6.33
N ILE A 296 5.83 -8.11 -7.18
CA ILE A 296 5.49 -6.69 -7.14
C ILE A 296 3.98 -6.53 -7.06
N LEU A 297 3.48 -5.95 -5.97
CA LEU A 297 2.07 -5.61 -5.82
C LEU A 297 1.92 -4.09 -5.89
N VAL A 298 1.17 -3.59 -6.87
CA VAL A 298 0.89 -2.16 -7.03
C VAL A 298 -0.50 -1.86 -6.49
N ALA A 299 -0.60 -1.06 -5.44
CA ALA A 299 -1.88 -0.88 -4.75
C ALA A 299 -2.18 0.56 -4.37
N THR A 300 -3.47 0.87 -4.22
CA THR A 300 -3.92 2.10 -3.54
C THR A 300 -3.94 1.89 -2.03
N ASP A 301 -3.88 2.98 -1.25
CA ASP A 301 -3.93 2.91 0.23
C ASP A 301 -5.10 2.07 0.73
N VAL A 302 -6.31 2.36 0.26
CA VAL A 302 -7.52 1.65 0.67
C VAL A 302 -7.43 0.15 0.39
N ALA A 303 -6.85 -0.23 -0.74
CA ALA A 303 -6.74 -1.63 -1.12
C ALA A 303 -5.61 -2.38 -0.40
N ALA A 304 -4.58 -1.67 0.01
CA ALA A 304 -3.44 -2.24 0.74
C ALA A 304 -3.65 -2.29 2.27
N ARG A 305 -4.69 -1.61 2.78
CA ARG A 305 -5.07 -1.67 4.20
C ARG A 305 -5.55 -3.07 4.58
N GLY A 306 -5.19 -3.51 5.77
CA GLY A 306 -5.58 -4.83 6.28
C GLY A 306 -4.92 -6.02 5.58
N ILE A 307 -4.00 -5.78 4.62
CA ILE A 307 -3.24 -6.86 4.01
C ILE A 307 -2.05 -7.18 4.90
N ASP A 308 -2.06 -8.36 5.48
CA ASP A 308 -0.91 -8.91 6.17
C ASP A 308 -0.09 -9.78 5.21
N ILE A 309 1.13 -9.33 4.98
CA ILE A 309 2.09 -10.02 4.13
C ILE A 309 3.42 -9.99 4.87
N GLU A 310 3.89 -11.17 5.17
CA GLU A 310 5.18 -11.35 5.80
C GLU A 310 6.32 -11.30 4.78
N GLY A 311 7.48 -10.87 5.25
CA GLY A 311 8.71 -10.90 4.48
C GLY A 311 8.80 -9.89 3.34
N LEU A 312 7.98 -8.81 3.36
CA LEU A 312 8.18 -7.70 2.42
C LEU A 312 9.52 -7.04 2.67
N THR A 313 10.37 -7.02 1.66
CA THR A 313 11.68 -6.36 1.71
C THR A 313 11.57 -4.87 1.41
N HIS A 314 10.63 -4.49 0.55
CA HIS A 314 10.49 -3.14 0.06
C HIS A 314 9.07 -2.59 0.14
N VAL A 315 8.96 -1.33 0.54
CA VAL A 315 7.76 -0.51 0.37
C VAL A 315 8.11 0.70 -0.48
N VAL A 316 7.39 0.90 -1.57
CA VAL A 316 7.62 2.01 -2.49
C VAL A 316 6.44 2.96 -2.47
N ASN A 317 6.64 4.20 -2.07
CA ASN A 317 5.69 5.27 -2.27
C ASN A 317 5.91 5.86 -3.67
N TYR A 318 5.23 5.33 -4.68
CA TYR A 318 5.26 5.87 -6.05
C TYR A 318 4.64 7.27 -6.12
N ALA A 319 3.64 7.51 -5.27
CA ALA A 319 3.09 8.83 -4.99
C ALA A 319 3.32 9.19 -3.51
N LEU A 320 3.72 10.45 -3.27
CA LEU A 320 3.91 10.98 -1.93
C LEU A 320 2.60 10.88 -1.13
N PRO A 321 2.57 10.21 0.05
CA PRO A 321 1.38 10.10 0.87
C PRO A 321 0.89 11.46 1.34
N PHE A 322 -0.40 11.56 1.66
CA PHE A 322 -1.02 12.83 2.00
C PHE A 322 -0.51 13.38 3.35
N ASP A 323 -0.33 12.51 4.33
CA ASP A 323 0.03 12.85 5.70
C ASP A 323 1.02 11.85 6.33
N GLY A 324 1.45 12.14 7.56
CA GLY A 324 2.39 11.32 8.31
C GLY A 324 1.84 9.96 8.73
N PRO A 325 0.64 9.88 9.30
CA PRO A 325 0.01 8.60 9.63
C PRO A 325 -0.06 7.64 8.46
N THR A 326 -0.56 8.08 7.30
CA THR A 326 -0.60 7.25 6.07
C THR A 326 0.80 6.76 5.68
N TYR A 327 1.82 7.62 5.77
CA TYR A 327 3.21 7.21 5.51
C TYR A 327 3.66 6.10 6.46
N VAL A 328 3.42 6.26 7.76
CA VAL A 328 3.79 5.27 8.79
C VAL A 328 3.08 3.95 8.56
N HIS A 329 1.79 3.96 8.24
CA HIS A 329 1.01 2.76 7.92
C HIS A 329 1.53 2.03 6.67
N ARG A 330 1.98 2.78 5.64
CA ARG A 330 2.60 2.18 4.45
C ARG A 330 3.93 1.50 4.78
N ILE A 331 4.86 2.22 5.42
CA ILE A 331 6.20 1.67 5.72
C ILE A 331 6.15 0.55 6.75
N GLY A 332 5.15 0.54 7.63
CA GLY A 332 4.89 -0.55 8.58
C GLY A 332 4.48 -1.88 7.92
N ARG A 333 4.43 -1.96 6.58
CA ARG A 333 4.27 -3.24 5.85
C ARG A 333 5.60 -3.97 5.67
N THR A 334 6.74 -3.32 5.88
CA THR A 334 8.08 -3.94 5.92
C THR A 334 8.75 -3.70 7.27
N GLY A 335 9.87 -4.36 7.54
CA GLY A 335 10.59 -4.23 8.81
C GLY A 335 9.89 -4.92 9.98
N ARG A 336 9.13 -5.99 9.74
CA ARG A 336 8.41 -6.77 10.74
C ARG A 336 9.22 -7.97 11.22
N ALA A 337 8.90 -8.47 12.42
CA ALA A 337 9.52 -9.67 12.99
C ALA A 337 11.06 -9.66 12.98
N GLY A 338 11.67 -8.52 13.29
CA GLY A 338 13.14 -8.40 13.35
C GLY A 338 13.84 -8.32 11.97
N ALA A 339 13.12 -8.40 10.86
CA ALA A 339 13.69 -8.27 9.53
C ALA A 339 13.93 -6.81 9.15
N LYS A 340 15.04 -6.53 8.44
CA LYS A 340 15.31 -5.20 7.88
C LYS A 340 14.41 -4.93 6.70
N GLY A 341 13.84 -3.73 6.62
CA GLY A 341 13.00 -3.28 5.52
C GLY A 341 13.55 -2.00 4.87
N LEU A 342 13.13 -1.75 3.64
CA LEU A 342 13.50 -0.56 2.89
C LEU A 342 12.25 0.18 2.40
N ALA A 343 12.13 1.45 2.77
CA ALA A 343 11.04 2.31 2.33
C ALA A 343 11.57 3.37 1.36
N PHE A 344 11.09 3.32 0.12
CA PHE A 344 11.42 4.29 -0.93
C PHE A 344 10.27 5.23 -1.20
N THR A 345 10.60 6.52 -1.40
CA THR A 345 9.59 7.51 -1.75
C THR A 345 10.04 8.30 -2.99
N LEU A 346 9.24 8.24 -4.05
CA LEU A 346 9.45 9.03 -5.26
C LEU A 346 8.76 10.39 -5.10
N VAL A 347 9.53 11.46 -5.12
CA VAL A 347 9.07 12.81 -4.84
C VAL A 347 9.26 13.69 -6.08
N LYS A 348 8.21 14.39 -6.49
CA LYS A 348 8.36 15.39 -7.57
C LYS A 348 9.07 16.64 -7.03
N PRO A 349 9.86 17.33 -7.85
CA PRO A 349 10.51 18.58 -7.44
C PRO A 349 9.54 19.63 -6.88
N GLU A 350 8.30 19.65 -7.39
CA GLU A 350 7.23 20.57 -6.96
C GLU A 350 6.67 20.20 -5.57
N GLU A 351 6.81 18.95 -5.14
CA GLU A 351 6.30 18.43 -3.85
C GLU A 351 7.26 18.65 -2.68
N ARG A 352 8.38 19.35 -2.88
CA ARG A 352 9.41 19.54 -1.85
C ARG A 352 8.88 20.09 -0.53
N ARG A 353 7.94 21.06 -0.57
CA ARG A 353 7.34 21.63 0.65
C ARG A 353 6.50 20.60 1.40
N ARG A 354 5.76 19.77 0.67
CA ARG A 354 4.95 18.70 1.22
C ARG A 354 5.83 17.62 1.85
N LEU A 355 6.95 17.28 1.22
CA LEU A 355 7.95 16.37 1.79
C LEU A 355 8.51 16.88 3.12
N GLU A 356 8.87 18.17 3.22
CA GLU A 356 9.41 18.72 4.48
C GLU A 356 8.37 18.68 5.61
N PHE A 357 7.08 18.91 5.29
CA PHE A 357 6.00 18.72 6.26
C PHE A 357 5.87 17.25 6.68
N LEU A 358 5.91 16.33 5.71
CA LEU A 358 5.88 14.89 5.97
C LEU A 358 7.03 14.45 6.88
N LYS A 359 8.26 14.88 6.60
CA LYS A 359 9.43 14.60 7.45
C LYS A 359 9.25 15.04 8.90
N GLN A 360 8.66 16.20 9.12
CA GLN A 360 8.38 16.69 10.48
C GLN A 360 7.36 15.80 11.19
N SER A 361 6.30 15.37 10.49
CA SER A 361 5.30 14.45 11.02
C SER A 361 5.89 13.08 11.34
N VAL A 362 6.72 12.54 10.46
CA VAL A 362 7.41 11.26 10.63
C VAL A 362 8.36 11.29 11.82
N ARG A 363 9.17 12.35 11.96
CA ARG A 363 10.05 12.52 13.13
C ARG A 363 9.30 12.55 14.46
N LYS A 364 8.10 13.14 14.48
CA LYS A 364 7.25 13.16 15.69
C LYS A 364 6.63 11.81 16.01
N ALA A 365 6.23 11.06 14.97
CA ALA A 365 5.49 9.80 15.14
C ALA A 365 6.38 8.60 15.45
N ILE A 366 7.53 8.50 14.79
CA ILE A 366 8.37 7.29 14.82
C ILE A 366 9.87 7.58 15.03
N LYS A 367 10.24 8.84 15.33
CA LYS A 367 11.64 9.31 15.45
C LYS A 367 12.57 8.85 14.29
N GLY A 368 11.98 8.45 13.14
CA GLY A 368 12.69 8.05 11.94
C GLY A 368 13.19 9.24 11.13
N GLU A 369 14.24 9.04 10.35
CA GLU A 369 14.77 10.04 9.45
C GLU A 369 14.71 9.57 7.99
N MET A 370 14.04 10.39 7.15
CA MET A 370 14.01 10.17 5.70
C MET A 370 15.26 10.80 5.06
N ARG A 371 16.08 9.98 4.41
CA ARG A 371 17.35 10.40 3.78
C ARG A 371 17.16 10.62 2.28
N GLU A 372 17.70 11.73 1.77
CA GLU A 372 17.83 11.94 0.32
C GLU A 372 18.94 11.04 -0.24
N ALA A 373 18.64 10.34 -1.32
CA ALA A 373 19.62 9.57 -2.06
C ALA A 373 19.54 9.90 -3.55
N ALA A 374 20.59 9.60 -4.29
CA ALA A 374 20.59 9.73 -5.73
C ALA A 374 19.98 8.48 -6.38
N VAL A 375 19.25 8.68 -7.47
CA VAL A 375 18.79 7.56 -8.31
C VAL A 375 20.03 6.83 -8.87
N PRO A 376 20.11 5.50 -8.75
CA PRO A 376 21.23 4.74 -9.27
C PRO A 376 21.43 4.98 -10.76
N SER A 377 22.69 5.12 -11.17
CA SER A 377 23.03 5.17 -12.58
C SER A 377 22.80 3.80 -13.25
N VAL A 378 22.56 3.80 -14.57
CA VAL A 378 22.44 2.55 -15.35
C VAL A 378 23.63 1.63 -15.12
N ARG A 379 24.83 2.20 -15.03
CA ARG A 379 26.06 1.45 -14.78
C ARG A 379 26.05 0.74 -13.43
N GLU A 380 25.57 1.39 -12.38
CA GLU A 380 25.45 0.79 -11.04
C GLU A 380 24.45 -0.36 -11.03
N VAL A 381 23.29 -0.17 -11.68
CA VAL A 381 22.26 -1.20 -11.83
C VAL A 381 22.79 -2.42 -12.58
N LEU A 382 23.45 -2.21 -13.73
CA LEU A 382 24.05 -3.28 -14.52
C LEU A 382 25.16 -4.03 -13.77
N ASN A 383 25.96 -3.31 -12.99
CA ASN A 383 26.99 -3.95 -12.16
C ASN A 383 26.37 -4.82 -11.06
N ALA A 384 25.29 -4.36 -10.41
CA ALA A 384 24.56 -5.16 -9.43
C ALA A 384 23.95 -6.42 -10.05
N LYS A 385 23.30 -6.29 -11.22
CA LYS A 385 22.77 -7.43 -11.98
C LYS A 385 23.86 -8.44 -12.38
N ARG A 386 24.98 -7.94 -12.91
CA ARG A 386 26.13 -8.80 -13.28
C ARG A 386 26.63 -9.58 -12.08
N LEU A 387 26.80 -8.92 -10.95
CA LEU A 387 27.28 -9.58 -9.73
C LEU A 387 26.29 -10.66 -9.26
N ARG A 388 24.98 -10.40 -9.29
CA ARG A 388 23.93 -11.35 -8.94
C ARG A 388 23.98 -12.58 -9.85
N LEU A 389 23.91 -12.38 -11.16
CA LEU A 389 23.95 -13.45 -12.16
C LEU A 389 25.23 -14.29 -12.03
N PHE A 390 26.35 -13.62 -11.76
CA PHE A 390 27.61 -14.34 -11.55
C PHE A 390 27.61 -15.19 -10.27
N THR A 391 26.97 -14.72 -9.20
CA THR A 391 26.83 -15.49 -7.95
C THR A 391 25.89 -16.69 -8.16
N GLU A 392 24.76 -16.50 -8.82
CA GLU A 392 23.81 -17.56 -9.16
C GLU A 392 24.45 -18.64 -10.07
N LEU A 393 25.25 -18.22 -11.05
CA LEU A 393 26.01 -19.14 -11.91
C LEU A 393 27.06 -19.93 -11.12
N LYS A 394 27.79 -19.28 -10.20
CA LYS A 394 28.77 -19.98 -9.35
C LYS A 394 28.10 -21.01 -8.44
N GLU A 395 26.99 -20.67 -7.80
CA GLU A 395 26.25 -21.59 -6.95
C GLU A 395 25.72 -22.77 -7.74
N SER A 396 25.18 -22.53 -8.94
CA SER A 396 24.72 -23.58 -9.85
C SER A 396 25.86 -24.49 -10.33
N ALA A 397 27.03 -23.93 -10.62
CA ALA A 397 28.20 -24.70 -11.01
C ALA A 397 28.82 -25.49 -9.85
N ALA A 398 28.77 -24.97 -8.62
CA ALA A 398 29.25 -25.67 -7.44
C ALA A 398 28.40 -26.90 -7.09
N VAL A 399 27.10 -26.88 -7.37
CA VAL A 399 26.21 -28.04 -7.20
C VAL A 399 26.48 -29.16 -8.21
N GLN A 400 27.13 -28.85 -9.34
CA GLN A 400 27.50 -29.79 -10.40
C GLN A 400 28.96 -30.25 -10.33
N ALA A 401 29.71 -29.86 -9.31
CA ALA A 401 31.06 -30.42 -9.10
C ALA A 401 30.94 -31.93 -8.82
N VAL A 402 31.22 -32.73 -9.86
CA VAL A 402 31.29 -34.15 -9.81
C VAL A 402 32.29 -34.57 -8.73
N PRO A 403 32.01 -35.57 -7.88
CA PRO A 403 33.02 -36.11 -6.97
C PRO A 403 34.24 -36.52 -7.77
N GLN A 404 35.43 -36.03 -7.35
CA GLN A 404 36.72 -36.41 -7.95
C GLN A 404 37.14 -37.82 -7.54
N ASP A 405 36.27 -38.79 -7.71
CA ASP A 405 36.59 -40.21 -7.61
C ASP A 405 36.51 -40.87 -9.01
N ILE A 406 37.33 -40.36 -9.92
CA ILE A 406 37.73 -41.16 -11.08
C ILE A 406 39.05 -41.87 -10.69
N PRO A 407 39.06 -43.21 -10.58
CA PRO A 407 40.30 -43.94 -10.35
C PRO A 407 41.27 -43.63 -11.52
N GLN A 408 42.45 -43.15 -11.19
CA GLN A 408 43.57 -42.94 -12.16
C GLN A 408 44.08 -44.30 -12.68
N SER A 409 43.26 -45.11 -13.33
CA SER A 409 43.71 -46.39 -13.91
C SER A 409 43.29 -46.61 -15.36
N PHE A 410 43.21 -45.52 -16.13
CA PHE A 410 43.11 -45.66 -17.59
C PHE A 410 44.11 -44.70 -18.30
N SER A 411 45.40 -44.86 -17.97
CA SER A 411 46.48 -44.35 -18.80
C SER A 411 47.34 -45.56 -19.20
N GLN A 412 47.24 -45.91 -20.43
CA GLN A 412 48.01 -46.89 -21.20
C GLN A 412 47.22 -48.14 -21.60
N GLU A 413 46.43 -48.01 -22.66
CA GLU A 413 46.31 -49.07 -23.64
C GLU A 413 46.19 -48.49 -25.05
N ASN A 414 47.07 -48.97 -25.90
CA ASN A 414 47.38 -48.67 -27.27
C ASN A 414 46.18 -48.84 -28.22
N PRO A 415 46.01 -48.06 -29.26
CA PRO A 415 44.93 -48.24 -30.24
C PRO A 415 45.25 -49.40 -31.16
N GLN A 416 44.66 -50.56 -30.85
CA GLN A 416 44.57 -51.61 -31.85
C GLN A 416 43.24 -51.55 -32.56
N THR A 417 43.31 -51.26 -33.83
CA THR A 417 42.34 -51.43 -34.89
C THR A 417 41.52 -52.70 -34.74
N VAL A 418 40.19 -52.57 -34.65
CA VAL A 418 39.25 -53.63 -34.88
C VAL A 418 38.43 -53.24 -36.10
N PRO A 419 38.35 -54.09 -37.15
CA PRO A 419 37.67 -53.80 -38.39
C PRO A 419 36.17 -53.88 -38.26
N CYS A 420 35.48 -52.95 -38.91
CA CYS A 420 34.03 -53.02 -39.13
C CYS A 420 33.71 -54.25 -40.00
N THR A 421 32.91 -55.15 -39.50
CA THR A 421 32.19 -56.12 -40.34
C THR A 421 30.76 -55.56 -40.52
N GLU A 422 30.47 -55.27 -41.78
CA GLU A 422 29.15 -55.09 -42.36
C GLU A 422 28.45 -56.45 -42.36
N SER A 423 27.21 -56.50 -41.96
CA SER A 423 26.10 -57.39 -42.31
C SER A 423 25.08 -57.28 -41.16
N GLU A 424 23.87 -56.93 -41.33
CA GLU A 424 22.80 -57.45 -42.17
C GLU A 424 21.72 -56.37 -42.39
N ILE A 425 21.47 -56.15 -43.66
CA ILE A 425 20.25 -55.49 -44.14
C ILE A 425 19.28 -56.57 -44.47
N ALA A 426 18.07 -56.56 -44.03
CA ALA A 426 16.87 -57.11 -44.60
C ALA A 426 15.78 -56.13 -44.35
N GLU A 427 15.37 -55.38 -45.32
CA GLU A 427 14.34 -55.58 -46.34
C GLU A 427 12.97 -55.94 -45.78
N GLU A 428 12.09 -55.13 -46.24
CA GLU A 428 10.70 -55.22 -46.77
C GLU A 428 9.71 -54.51 -45.81
N ASP A 429 8.71 -53.74 -46.20
CA ASP A 429 8.06 -53.53 -47.49
C ASP A 429 7.33 -52.18 -47.52
N SER A 430 7.27 -51.61 -48.69
CA SER A 430 6.44 -50.54 -49.15
C SER A 430 4.96 -50.89 -49.17
N PHE A 431 4.07 -49.98 -48.86
CA PHE A 431 2.78 -49.87 -49.55
C PHE A 431 2.32 -48.43 -49.67
N ASP A 432 2.25 -48.02 -50.91
CA ASP A 432 1.56 -46.88 -51.47
C ASP A 432 0.03 -47.00 -51.31
N GLY A 433 -0.67 -45.87 -51.28
CA GLY A 433 -1.96 -45.86 -51.94
C GLY A 433 -3.10 -45.09 -51.26
N ALA A 434 -3.32 -43.96 -51.80
CA ALA A 434 -4.63 -43.43 -52.27
C ALA A 434 -5.73 -43.00 -51.26
N ALA A 435 -6.04 -41.78 -51.44
CA ALA A 435 -7.26 -41.00 -51.35
C ALA A 435 -8.61 -41.76 -51.48
N ASP A 436 -9.57 -41.11 -50.90
CA ASP A 436 -10.95 -40.88 -51.36
C ASP A 436 -12.09 -41.37 -50.45
N ASN A 437 -12.81 -40.38 -49.99
CA ASN A 437 -14.27 -40.18 -50.06
C ASN A 437 -15.30 -41.05 -49.31
N ILE A 438 -16.30 -40.30 -48.87
CA ILE A 438 -17.76 -40.55 -48.84
C ILE A 438 -18.39 -40.85 -47.46
N ALA A 439 -19.03 -39.82 -47.03
CA ALA A 439 -20.44 -39.59 -46.62
C ALA A 439 -21.31 -40.71 -46.04
N ALA A 440 -22.04 -40.29 -45.02
CA ALA A 440 -23.43 -40.60 -44.67
C ALA A 440 -23.81 -41.94 -44.04
N GLY A 441 -24.56 -41.78 -42.96
CA GLY A 441 -25.38 -42.89 -42.42
C GLY A 441 -25.88 -42.67 -41.00
N VAL A 442 -27.07 -42.13 -40.90
CA VAL A 442 -27.99 -42.07 -39.77
C VAL A 442 -28.25 -43.45 -39.15
N SER A 443 -28.32 -43.57 -37.81
CA SER A 443 -29.53 -44.11 -37.19
C SER A 443 -29.44 -44.13 -35.64
N GLU A 444 -30.55 -43.76 -35.08
CA GLU A 444 -30.97 -43.78 -33.69
C GLU A 444 -30.83 -45.16 -33.03
N ASN A 445 -30.50 -45.25 -31.79
CA ASN A 445 -31.36 -45.84 -30.76
C ASN A 445 -30.70 -45.76 -29.36
N GLY A 446 -31.50 -45.32 -28.43
CA GLY A 446 -31.24 -44.99 -27.06
C GLY A 446 -30.96 -46.18 -26.14
N CYS A 447 -30.47 -45.86 -25.02
CA CYS A 447 -30.99 -46.24 -23.70
C CYS A 447 -30.16 -45.60 -22.59
N ASP A 448 -30.87 -45.07 -21.63
CA ASP A 448 -30.47 -44.49 -20.36
C ASP A 448 -29.37 -45.26 -19.60
N VAL A 449 -28.54 -44.55 -18.87
CA VAL A 449 -28.39 -44.59 -17.43
C VAL A 449 -27.21 -43.71 -16.94
N ALA A 450 -27.55 -42.85 -15.98
CA ALA A 450 -26.75 -42.28 -14.89
C ALA A 450 -25.60 -41.31 -15.18
N ALA A 451 -25.89 -40.09 -14.76
CA ALA A 451 -25.04 -38.98 -14.47
C ALA A 451 -23.72 -39.28 -13.75
N ASP A 452 -22.63 -38.80 -14.28
CA ASP A 452 -21.57 -38.22 -13.45
C ASP A 452 -21.02 -36.99 -14.17
N ASN A 453 -21.37 -35.83 -13.62
CA ASN A 453 -21.01 -34.51 -14.11
C ASN A 453 -19.54 -34.21 -13.77
N ARG A 454 -18.67 -34.41 -14.71
CA ARG A 454 -17.32 -33.80 -14.76
C ARG A 454 -17.04 -33.29 -16.17
N THR A 455 -17.67 -32.19 -16.53
CA THR A 455 -17.20 -31.38 -17.67
C THR A 455 -16.44 -30.19 -17.12
N GLY A 456 -15.14 -30.35 -17.00
CA GLY A 456 -14.21 -29.23 -17.00
C GLY A 456 -14.17 -28.64 -18.41
N ASN A 457 -14.64 -27.41 -18.53
CA ASN A 457 -14.45 -26.60 -19.72
C ASN A 457 -12.96 -26.27 -19.87
N ALA A 458 -12.27 -27.03 -20.69
CA ALA A 458 -11.02 -26.65 -21.32
C ALA A 458 -11.39 -25.99 -22.66
N ALA A 459 -11.61 -24.69 -22.63
CA ALA A 459 -11.72 -23.88 -23.83
C ALA A 459 -10.77 -22.68 -23.71
N ALA A 460 -9.75 -22.72 -24.55
CA ALA A 460 -9.02 -21.61 -25.12
C ALA A 460 -8.30 -20.68 -24.15
N ASP A 461 -7.09 -21.03 -23.77
CA ASP A 461 -6.03 -20.07 -23.47
C ASP A 461 -4.80 -20.41 -24.34
N THR A 462 -4.92 -20.13 -25.63
CA THR A 462 -3.76 -19.94 -26.52
C THR A 462 -3.47 -18.45 -26.59
N ALA A 463 -3.25 -17.81 -25.44
CA ALA A 463 -2.47 -16.58 -25.37
C ALA A 463 -1.02 -17.01 -25.23
N ALA A 464 -0.25 -16.76 -26.28
CA ALA A 464 1.18 -17.02 -26.35
C ALA A 464 1.85 -16.53 -25.08
N ASP A 465 2.32 -17.48 -24.28
CA ASP A 465 3.22 -17.29 -23.15
C ASP A 465 4.54 -16.70 -23.68
N LYS A 466 4.61 -15.36 -23.75
CA LYS A 466 5.83 -14.60 -24.01
C LYS A 466 6.51 -14.20 -22.69
N THR A 467 6.38 -15.00 -21.66
CA THR A 467 7.29 -14.94 -20.54
C THR A 467 8.62 -15.48 -21.00
N LEU A 468 9.61 -14.61 -21.12
CA LEU A 468 11.01 -15.04 -21.19
C LEU A 468 11.20 -16.05 -20.04
N PRO A 469 11.64 -17.28 -20.32
CA PRO A 469 11.77 -18.28 -19.28
C PRO A 469 12.73 -17.71 -18.22
N ALA A 470 12.25 -17.60 -16.99
CA ALA A 470 13.14 -17.48 -15.85
C ALA A 470 14.12 -18.68 -15.98
N ILE A 471 15.39 -18.36 -16.23
CA ILE A 471 16.42 -19.37 -16.44
C ILE A 471 16.55 -20.14 -15.14
N ASN A 472 15.82 -21.24 -15.05
CA ASN A 472 15.76 -22.08 -13.87
C ASN A 472 16.94 -23.06 -13.93
N PHE A 473 18.13 -22.58 -13.56
CA PHE A 473 19.36 -23.37 -13.53
C PHE A 473 19.31 -24.61 -12.62
N LYS A 474 18.24 -24.82 -11.87
CA LYS A 474 18.10 -25.93 -10.91
C LYS A 474 17.63 -27.23 -11.50
N ARG A 475 17.44 -27.40 -12.82
CA ARG A 475 16.75 -28.59 -13.38
C ARG A 475 17.45 -29.36 -14.49
N CYS A 476 18.74 -29.19 -14.78
CA CYS A 476 19.39 -30.11 -15.69
C CYS A 476 20.51 -30.88 -14.97
N PRO A 477 20.38 -32.19 -14.73
CA PRO A 477 21.58 -33.00 -14.74
C PRO A 477 22.26 -32.75 -16.09
N ALA A 478 23.57 -32.52 -16.08
CA ALA A 478 24.32 -32.28 -17.31
C ALA A 478 24.01 -33.43 -18.28
N ASP A 479 23.06 -33.19 -19.18
CA ASP A 479 22.69 -34.15 -20.17
C ASP A 479 23.94 -34.38 -21.03
N ARG A 480 24.26 -35.63 -21.33
CA ARG A 480 25.41 -36.01 -22.17
C ARG A 480 25.41 -35.20 -23.47
N LEU A 481 24.23 -34.81 -23.96
CA LEU A 481 24.06 -33.95 -25.13
C LEU A 481 24.72 -32.57 -24.94
N PHE A 482 24.46 -31.87 -23.83
CA PHE A 482 25.06 -30.57 -23.59
C PHE A 482 26.55 -30.63 -23.34
N ALA A 483 27.04 -31.70 -22.71
CA ALA A 483 28.47 -31.92 -22.54
C ALA A 483 29.17 -32.14 -23.89
N ALA A 484 28.57 -32.93 -24.77
CA ALA A 484 29.06 -33.15 -26.13
C ALA A 484 29.04 -31.87 -26.96
N MET A 485 27.97 -31.08 -26.89
CA MET A 485 27.88 -29.78 -27.56
C MET A 485 28.93 -28.78 -27.05
N ALA A 486 29.17 -28.74 -25.73
CA ALA A 486 30.20 -27.92 -25.14
C ALA A 486 31.62 -28.31 -25.63
N GLN A 487 31.87 -29.64 -25.71
CA GLN A 487 33.14 -30.16 -26.20
C GLN A 487 33.34 -29.81 -27.68
N ASP A 488 32.31 -29.93 -28.50
CA ASP A 488 32.35 -29.56 -29.92
C ASP A 488 32.55 -28.07 -30.11
N LEU A 489 31.84 -27.21 -29.35
CA LEU A 489 32.03 -25.75 -29.37
C LEU A 489 33.42 -25.31 -28.94
N CYS A 490 34.07 -26.04 -28.04
CA CYS A 490 35.43 -25.77 -27.57
C CYS A 490 36.52 -26.36 -28.46
N THR A 491 36.18 -27.26 -29.42
CA THR A 491 37.18 -27.87 -30.32
C THR A 491 37.84 -26.82 -31.17
N ASN A 492 39.16 -26.70 -31.06
CA ASN A 492 40.00 -25.71 -31.73
C ASN A 492 39.69 -24.24 -31.40
N ARG A 493 39.00 -23.95 -30.28
CA ARG A 493 38.66 -22.62 -29.82
C ARG A 493 39.07 -22.46 -28.36
N ASN A 494 39.31 -21.20 -27.94
CA ASN A 494 39.56 -20.90 -26.53
C ASN A 494 38.25 -21.09 -25.74
N PRO A 495 38.17 -22.01 -24.74
CA PRO A 495 36.97 -22.24 -23.93
C PRO A 495 36.42 -21.00 -23.25
N GLU A 496 37.29 -20.06 -22.82
CA GLU A 496 36.89 -18.80 -22.21
C GLU A 496 36.14 -17.90 -23.20
N ALA A 497 36.60 -17.84 -24.45
CA ALA A 497 35.96 -17.07 -25.51
C ALA A 497 34.59 -17.68 -25.89
N VAL A 498 34.48 -19.01 -25.92
CA VAL A 498 33.24 -19.73 -26.17
C VAL A 498 32.26 -19.46 -25.03
N LEU A 499 32.70 -19.57 -23.78
CA LEU A 499 31.85 -19.28 -22.60
C LEU A 499 31.43 -17.82 -22.60
N ALA A 500 32.31 -16.86 -22.92
CA ALA A 500 31.93 -15.45 -23.00
C ALA A 500 30.85 -15.21 -24.06
N ALA A 501 30.95 -15.81 -25.25
CA ALA A 501 29.93 -15.71 -26.30
C ALA A 501 28.60 -16.35 -25.91
N VAL A 502 28.61 -17.47 -25.20
CA VAL A 502 27.41 -18.10 -24.67
C VAL A 502 26.75 -17.22 -23.60
N LEU A 503 27.54 -16.70 -22.66
CA LEU A 503 27.04 -15.78 -21.63
C LEU A 503 26.47 -14.49 -22.24
N GLU A 504 27.14 -13.92 -23.25
CA GLU A 504 26.65 -12.75 -23.98
C GLU A 504 25.33 -13.04 -24.69
N ASN A 505 25.19 -14.20 -25.31
CA ASN A 505 23.96 -14.60 -26.01
C ASN A 505 22.78 -14.85 -25.03
N VAL A 506 23.07 -15.45 -23.88
CA VAL A 506 22.04 -15.80 -22.88
C VAL A 506 21.68 -14.59 -21.99
N LEU A 507 22.66 -13.81 -21.55
CA LEU A 507 22.50 -12.75 -20.57
C LEU A 507 22.51 -11.34 -21.20
N GLY A 508 22.93 -11.19 -22.46
CA GLY A 508 23.12 -9.90 -23.11
C GLY A 508 21.83 -9.07 -23.11
N ALA A 509 20.70 -9.69 -23.37
CA ALA A 509 19.40 -9.02 -23.36
C ALA A 509 19.03 -8.48 -21.96
N GLU A 510 19.42 -9.15 -20.87
CA GLU A 510 19.17 -8.67 -19.49
C GLU A 510 20.14 -7.57 -19.06
N LEU A 511 21.34 -7.57 -19.62
CA LEU A 511 22.41 -6.63 -19.31
C LEU A 511 22.52 -5.48 -20.31
N ASP A 512 21.53 -5.31 -21.20
CA ASP A 512 21.48 -4.26 -22.18
C ASP A 512 21.22 -2.88 -21.54
N PRO A 513 22.12 -1.90 -21.67
CA PRO A 513 21.91 -0.54 -21.19
C PRO A 513 20.71 0.18 -21.83
N GLU A 514 20.33 -0.17 -23.06
CA GLU A 514 19.25 0.48 -23.80
C GLU A 514 17.86 0.17 -23.23
N ARG A 515 17.75 -0.85 -22.37
CA ARG A 515 16.52 -1.13 -21.61
C ARG A 515 16.16 -0.04 -20.62
N TYR A 516 17.13 0.80 -20.24
CA TYR A 516 16.96 1.84 -19.23
C TYR A 516 16.82 3.21 -19.86
N GLY A 517 15.73 3.89 -19.56
CA GLY A 517 15.50 5.28 -19.94
C GLY A 517 16.40 6.24 -19.16
N THR A 518 16.39 7.50 -19.56
CA THR A 518 17.13 8.55 -18.88
C THR A 518 16.38 9.02 -17.62
N VAL A 519 17.07 9.11 -16.50
CA VAL A 519 16.60 9.78 -15.29
C VAL A 519 17.52 10.97 -15.02
N THR A 520 16.95 12.16 -14.99
CA THR A 520 17.69 13.40 -14.76
C THR A 520 18.05 13.51 -13.28
N ALA A 521 19.32 13.50 -12.94
CA ALA A 521 19.79 13.73 -11.58
C ALA A 521 19.38 15.14 -11.13
N TYR A 522 18.43 15.24 -10.22
CA TYR A 522 18.04 16.50 -9.61
C TYR A 522 18.98 16.77 -8.43
N LYS A 523 19.94 17.69 -8.63
CA LYS A 523 20.77 18.19 -7.53
C LYS A 523 19.95 19.24 -6.78
N SER A 524 19.59 18.95 -5.50
CA SER A 524 19.11 19.99 -4.60
C SER A 524 20.09 21.16 -4.60
N PRO A 525 19.65 22.40 -4.80
CA PRO A 525 20.53 23.52 -4.57
C PRO A 525 20.97 23.46 -3.09
N ALA A 526 22.28 23.27 -2.89
CA ALA A 526 22.88 23.31 -1.58
C ALA A 526 22.45 24.60 -0.89
N ARG A 527 22.05 24.53 0.40
CA ARG A 527 21.85 25.69 1.25
C ARG A 527 23.14 26.51 1.21
N GLY A 528 23.18 27.52 0.34
CA GLY A 528 24.33 28.38 0.21
C GLY A 528 24.55 29.15 1.50
N THR A 529 25.67 28.85 2.15
CA THR A 529 26.38 29.82 2.99
C THR A 529 26.65 31.04 2.12
N SER A 530 26.13 32.18 2.56
CA SER A 530 26.36 33.49 1.95
C SER A 530 27.86 33.74 1.81
N ALA A 531 28.37 33.66 0.59
CA ALA A 531 29.62 34.31 0.24
C ALA A 531 29.25 35.56 -0.58
N ARG A 532 29.44 36.73 0.05
CA ARG A 532 29.62 37.99 -0.63
C ARG A 532 30.94 37.83 -1.41
N ASP A 533 30.94 38.15 -2.68
CA ASP A 533 31.83 39.10 -3.33
C ASP A 533 31.97 38.84 -4.83
N ALA A 534 32.05 39.94 -5.50
CA ALA A 534 32.73 40.27 -6.74
C ALA A 534 31.92 40.45 -8.02
N SER A 535 31.78 41.69 -8.28
CA SER A 535 31.55 42.41 -9.53
C SER A 535 32.30 41.79 -10.76
N GLY A 536 31.58 41.77 -11.90
CA GLY A 536 32.18 41.50 -13.21
C GLY A 536 31.22 41.80 -14.36
N ARG A 537 31.54 42.85 -15.08
CA ARG A 537 30.86 43.44 -16.25
C ARG A 537 30.60 42.48 -17.41
N GLY A 538 29.42 42.60 -18.01
CA GLY A 538 29.26 42.86 -19.44
C GLY A 538 29.39 41.70 -20.43
N SER A 539 28.29 41.33 -21.07
CA SER A 539 28.28 41.23 -22.54
C SER A 539 26.81 41.10 -23.03
N ARG A 540 26.48 41.93 -24.01
CA ARG A 540 25.26 41.86 -24.82
C ARG A 540 25.34 40.67 -25.79
N GLY A 541 24.22 39.97 -25.98
CA GLY A 541 24.10 38.97 -27.04
C GLY A 541 22.66 38.42 -27.15
N THR A 542 21.91 39.04 -28.04
CA THR A 542 20.82 38.53 -28.92
C THR A 542 19.87 37.43 -28.48
N ALA A 543 18.63 37.82 -28.58
CA ALA A 543 17.34 37.16 -28.67
C ALA A 543 17.33 35.68 -29.13
N ASN A 544 16.60 34.84 -28.40
CA ASN A 544 15.68 33.90 -29.03
C ASN A 544 14.48 33.61 -28.10
N ARG A 545 13.30 33.65 -28.73
CA ARG A 545 11.99 33.43 -28.14
C ARG A 545 11.88 32.01 -27.61
N ALA A 546 11.52 31.85 -26.33
CA ALA A 546 10.88 30.63 -25.83
C ALA A 546 9.93 31.00 -24.70
N PHE A 547 8.74 30.57 -24.82
CA PHE A 547 7.55 30.55 -23.95
C PHE A 547 7.75 30.99 -22.50
N GLY A 548 7.06 32.12 -22.15
CA GLY A 548 7.12 32.78 -20.86
C GLY A 548 6.49 31.98 -19.75
N GLY A 549 7.23 31.79 -18.68
CA GLY A 549 6.72 31.44 -17.37
C GLY A 549 5.85 32.57 -16.82
N ARG A 550 4.67 32.21 -16.31
CA ARG A 550 3.65 33.13 -15.76
C ARG A 550 4.13 33.79 -14.46
N SER A 551 4.87 34.87 -14.55
CA SER A 551 5.21 35.75 -13.41
C SER A 551 4.21 36.88 -13.17
N ASP A 552 3.08 36.93 -13.89
CA ASP A 552 2.15 38.07 -13.95
C ASP A 552 0.78 37.79 -13.30
N GLN A 553 0.68 36.85 -12.37
CA GLN A 553 -0.57 36.56 -11.65
C GLN A 553 -0.38 36.63 -10.15
N ILE A 554 -1.41 37.14 -9.47
CA ILE A 554 -1.51 37.22 -7.99
C ILE A 554 -2.60 36.24 -7.53
N ARG A 555 -2.35 35.50 -6.46
CA ARG A 555 -3.32 34.59 -5.86
C ARG A 555 -4.02 35.29 -4.69
N LEU A 556 -5.34 35.31 -4.73
CA LEU A 556 -6.18 35.93 -3.71
C LEU A 556 -6.97 34.90 -2.94
N TYR A 557 -7.02 35.07 -1.63
CA TYR A 557 -8.02 34.48 -0.76
C TYR A 557 -9.29 35.28 -0.82
N VAL A 558 -10.44 34.64 -0.92
CA VAL A 558 -11.77 35.25 -1.00
C VAL A 558 -12.70 34.56 -0.03
N GLY A 559 -13.34 35.29 0.87
CA GLY A 559 -14.25 34.75 1.88
C GLY A 559 -15.62 34.33 1.32
N LEU A 560 -15.64 33.59 0.20
CA LEU A 560 -16.81 32.98 -0.42
C LEU A 560 -16.49 31.50 -0.71
N GLY A 561 -17.37 30.59 -0.28
CA GLY A 561 -17.16 29.15 -0.42
C GLY A 561 -18.40 28.38 -0.85
N LYS A 562 -18.32 27.04 -0.79
CA LYS A 562 -19.44 26.16 -1.13
C LYS A 562 -20.67 26.39 -0.23
N LYS A 563 -20.46 26.76 1.06
CA LYS A 563 -21.54 27.08 2.01
C LYS A 563 -22.35 28.32 1.58
N ASP A 564 -21.71 29.21 0.83
CA ASP A 564 -22.35 30.42 0.29
C ASP A 564 -22.96 30.18 -1.10
N GLY A 565 -22.96 28.92 -1.59
CA GLY A 565 -23.53 28.51 -2.87
C GLY A 565 -22.62 28.81 -4.08
N PHE A 566 -21.32 29.06 -3.84
CA PHE A 566 -20.37 29.35 -4.91
C PHE A 566 -19.69 28.07 -5.43
N THR A 567 -19.60 27.99 -6.75
CA THR A 567 -18.83 26.99 -7.51
C THR A 567 -17.69 27.71 -8.22
N ALA A 568 -16.70 26.97 -8.75
CA ALA A 568 -15.59 27.57 -9.49
C ALA A 568 -16.08 28.44 -10.66
N ARG A 569 -17.14 28.03 -11.35
CA ARG A 569 -17.75 28.79 -12.45
C ARG A 569 -18.38 30.10 -11.93
N LYS A 570 -19.13 30.07 -10.83
CA LYS A 570 -19.72 31.27 -10.24
C LYS A 570 -18.67 32.24 -9.68
N ILE A 571 -17.54 31.74 -9.18
CA ILE A 571 -16.41 32.60 -8.77
C ILE A 571 -15.78 33.28 -9.99
N ALA A 572 -15.61 32.55 -11.10
CA ALA A 572 -15.10 33.15 -12.33
C ALA A 572 -16.04 34.23 -12.88
N GLU A 573 -17.35 34.00 -12.88
CA GLU A 573 -18.38 34.96 -13.25
C GLU A 573 -18.33 36.17 -12.33
N TYR A 574 -18.26 35.98 -11.00
CA TYR A 574 -18.18 37.02 -10.02
C TYR A 574 -16.98 37.99 -10.24
N PHE A 575 -15.79 37.43 -10.48
CA PHE A 575 -14.61 38.27 -10.74
C PHE A 575 -14.63 38.93 -12.12
N SER A 576 -15.23 38.24 -13.11
CA SER A 576 -15.45 38.83 -14.44
C SER A 576 -16.32 40.10 -14.37
N ASP A 577 -17.42 40.01 -13.63
CA ASP A 577 -18.34 41.15 -13.44
C ASP A 577 -17.76 42.26 -12.52
N LEU A 578 -17.12 41.84 -11.41
CA LEU A 578 -16.52 42.79 -10.48
C LEU A 578 -15.41 43.62 -11.10
N LEU A 579 -14.59 43.02 -11.99
CA LEU A 579 -13.37 43.63 -12.52
C LEU A 579 -13.47 44.00 -13.99
N ASN A 580 -14.58 43.65 -14.64
CA ASN A 580 -14.81 43.81 -16.08
C ASN A 580 -13.68 43.18 -16.93
N ILE A 581 -13.32 41.96 -16.57
CA ILE A 581 -12.28 41.17 -17.25
C ILE A 581 -12.88 39.87 -17.86
N PRO A 582 -12.33 39.37 -18.95
CA PRO A 582 -12.78 38.07 -19.52
C PRO A 582 -12.59 36.91 -18.53
N GLN A 583 -13.57 36.01 -18.37
CA GLN A 583 -13.54 34.87 -17.47
C GLN A 583 -12.28 34.01 -17.62
N ARG A 584 -11.71 33.91 -18.83
CA ARG A 584 -10.47 33.19 -19.14
C ARG A 584 -9.22 33.73 -18.41
N LEU A 585 -9.30 34.94 -17.83
CA LEU A 585 -8.22 35.56 -17.05
C LEU A 585 -8.34 35.24 -15.55
N VAL A 586 -9.44 34.66 -15.12
CA VAL A 586 -9.66 34.15 -13.76
C VAL A 586 -9.27 32.67 -13.76
N ASP A 587 -8.09 32.36 -13.23
CA ASP A 587 -7.47 31.03 -13.34
C ASP A 587 -7.28 30.38 -11.97
N ARG A 588 -7.02 29.06 -11.92
CA ARG A 588 -6.72 28.27 -10.72
C ARG A 588 -7.67 28.56 -9.55
N ILE A 589 -8.96 28.33 -9.78
CA ILE A 589 -10.01 28.56 -8.81
C ILE A 589 -10.17 27.31 -7.94
N ASP A 590 -9.79 27.41 -6.67
CA ASP A 590 -9.99 26.37 -5.67
C ASP A 590 -11.10 26.78 -4.70
N VAL A 591 -12.23 26.07 -4.69
CA VAL A 591 -13.37 26.39 -3.84
C VAL A 591 -13.45 25.42 -2.66
N SER A 592 -13.19 25.94 -1.47
CA SER A 592 -13.35 25.27 -0.18
C SER A 592 -14.76 25.45 0.39
N SER A 593 -15.03 24.87 1.55
CA SER A 593 -16.35 24.99 2.21
C SER A 593 -16.72 26.43 2.58
N ALA A 594 -15.75 27.26 3.03
CA ALA A 594 -15.99 28.61 3.56
C ALA A 594 -15.22 29.73 2.81
N PHE A 595 -14.35 29.39 1.87
CA PHE A 595 -13.53 30.36 1.14
C PHE A 595 -13.14 29.81 -0.23
N SER A 596 -12.61 30.68 -1.08
CA SER A 596 -12.02 30.29 -2.37
C SER A 596 -10.66 30.94 -2.56
N LEU A 597 -9.78 30.27 -3.31
CA LEU A 597 -8.50 30.80 -3.77
C LEU A 597 -8.57 31.00 -5.28
N VAL A 598 -8.16 32.17 -5.75
CA VAL A 598 -8.32 32.57 -7.15
C VAL A 598 -7.05 33.24 -7.65
N SER A 599 -6.57 32.87 -8.84
CA SER A 599 -5.44 33.54 -9.49
C SER A 599 -5.93 34.55 -10.52
N LEU A 600 -5.47 35.78 -10.40
CA LEU A 600 -5.82 36.90 -11.27
C LEU A 600 -4.56 37.59 -11.80
N PRO A 601 -4.62 38.28 -12.95
CA PRO A 601 -3.55 39.19 -13.37
C PRO A 601 -3.26 40.22 -12.26
N VAL A 602 -1.99 40.54 -12.02
CA VAL A 602 -1.55 41.41 -10.89
C VAL A 602 -2.33 42.67 -10.77
N GLN A 603 -2.60 43.39 -11.86
CA GLN A 603 -3.37 44.61 -11.85
C GLN A 603 -4.84 44.38 -11.45
N ALA A 604 -5.47 43.36 -11.98
CA ALA A 604 -6.84 42.98 -11.64
C ALA A 604 -6.97 42.56 -10.17
N GLY A 605 -6.03 41.78 -9.66
CA GLY A 605 -5.99 41.35 -8.27
C GLY A 605 -5.79 42.54 -7.28
N ARG A 606 -4.93 43.50 -7.61
CA ARG A 606 -4.79 44.74 -6.81
C ARG A 606 -6.09 45.56 -6.81
N THR A 607 -6.75 45.69 -7.96
CA THR A 607 -8.06 46.39 -8.06
C THR A 607 -9.13 45.66 -7.23
N ALA A 608 -9.16 44.35 -7.21
CA ALA A 608 -10.08 43.56 -6.38
C ALA A 608 -9.85 43.80 -4.88
N LEU A 609 -8.60 43.82 -4.44
CA LEU A 609 -8.22 44.10 -3.05
C LEU A 609 -8.61 45.52 -2.64
N ASP A 610 -8.36 46.55 -3.48
CA ASP A 610 -8.70 47.93 -3.20
C ASP A 610 -10.22 48.13 -3.13
N ARG A 611 -11.00 47.48 -4.00
CA ARG A 611 -12.46 47.51 -3.93
C ARG A 611 -12.99 46.85 -2.66
N SER A 612 -12.48 45.64 -2.31
CA SER A 612 -12.87 44.94 -1.07
C SER A 612 -12.52 45.72 0.21
N ARG A 613 -11.48 46.57 0.19
CA ARG A 613 -11.13 47.48 1.31
C ARG A 613 -12.06 48.67 1.44
N ARG A 614 -12.54 49.19 0.31
CA ARG A 614 -13.41 50.41 0.26
C ARG A 614 -14.88 50.07 0.46
N ASP A 615 -15.31 48.92 -0.01
CA ASP A 615 -16.70 48.48 0.03
C ASP A 615 -16.88 47.28 0.95
N LYS A 616 -17.46 47.50 2.13
CA LYS A 616 -17.74 46.46 3.14
C LYS A 616 -18.84 45.49 2.72
N SER A 617 -19.54 45.72 1.61
CA SER A 617 -20.52 44.78 1.04
C SER A 617 -19.86 43.67 0.24
N LEU A 618 -18.58 43.84 -0.15
CA LEU A 618 -17.80 42.82 -0.85
C LEU A 618 -17.16 41.82 0.13
N PRO A 619 -16.93 40.60 -0.30
CA PRO A 619 -16.29 39.59 0.55
C PRO A 619 -14.88 40.01 0.95
N HIS A 620 -14.45 39.60 2.12
CA HIS A 620 -13.08 39.85 2.57
C HIS A 620 -12.08 39.17 1.64
N MET A 621 -11.10 39.94 1.15
CA MET A 621 -10.06 39.47 0.24
C MET A 621 -8.68 39.88 0.76
N HIS A 622 -7.71 38.95 0.63
CA HIS A 622 -6.29 39.23 0.89
C HIS A 622 -5.40 38.37 -0.02
N ILE A 623 -4.13 38.77 -0.13
CA ILE A 623 -3.16 38.01 -0.92
C ILE A 623 -2.85 36.71 -0.19
N ASP A 624 -2.92 35.57 -0.88
CA ASP A 624 -2.45 34.31 -0.36
C ASP A 624 -0.92 34.29 -0.34
N VAL A 625 -0.35 34.56 0.85
CA VAL A 625 1.10 34.75 1.09
C VAL A 625 1.89 33.42 0.86
N LYS A 626 1.21 32.31 0.56
CA LYS A 626 1.88 31.02 0.34
C LYS A 626 2.52 30.85 -1.05
N GLU A 627 2.23 31.72 -2.01
CA GLU A 627 2.80 31.62 -3.38
C GLU A 627 3.45 32.91 -3.94
N GLY A 628 3.65 33.96 -3.16
CA GLY A 628 4.14 35.24 -3.68
C GLY A 628 5.49 35.66 -3.10
N GLY A 629 6.58 35.15 -3.64
CA GLY A 629 7.88 35.78 -3.52
C GLY A 629 7.98 36.98 -4.47
N LEU A 630 7.62 38.18 -4.03
CA LEU A 630 8.08 39.43 -4.63
C LEU A 630 8.46 40.38 -3.50
N THR A 631 9.78 40.48 -3.31
CA THR A 631 10.43 41.59 -2.58
C THR A 631 10.28 42.86 -3.39
N GLY A 632 9.63 43.84 -2.81
CA GLY A 632 9.58 45.19 -3.28
C GLY A 632 9.42 46.08 -2.06
N ASP A 633 10.54 46.59 -1.64
CA ASP A 633 10.81 47.53 -0.57
C ASP A 633 10.10 48.88 -0.87
N GLU A 634 9.28 49.36 0.03
CA GLU A 634 9.09 50.80 0.25
C GLU A 634 8.64 51.02 1.69
N GLY A 635 9.49 51.70 2.41
CA GLY A 635 9.43 51.99 3.81
C GLY A 635 8.28 52.92 4.20
N PHE A 636 7.74 52.68 5.38
CA PHE A 636 7.14 53.71 6.21
C PHE A 636 7.53 53.48 7.67
N SER A 637 8.22 54.44 8.19
CA SER A 637 8.70 54.62 9.54
C SER A 637 7.59 54.48 10.58
N ARG A 638 7.93 53.83 11.68
CA ARG A 638 7.21 53.91 12.96
C ARG A 638 8.08 54.56 13.99
N ASP A 639 7.60 55.68 14.41
CA ASP A 639 7.98 56.27 15.70
C ASP A 639 7.02 55.75 16.79
N GLY A 640 7.61 55.40 17.89
CA GLY A 640 7.25 55.80 19.25
C GLY A 640 6.32 54.94 20.06
N GLU A 641 6.88 54.38 21.01
CA GLU A 641 6.69 54.44 22.47
C GLU A 641 6.21 53.18 23.18
N SER A 642 7.12 52.81 24.05
CA SER A 642 6.98 51.87 25.18
C SER A 642 5.92 52.34 26.20
N ARG A 643 5.23 51.40 26.85
CA ARG A 643 5.08 51.38 28.33
C ARG A 643 4.55 50.03 28.85
N ARG A 644 5.19 49.63 29.92
CA ARG A 644 4.91 48.47 30.81
C ARG A 644 3.58 48.67 31.58
N SER A 645 2.84 47.61 31.90
CA SER A 645 2.63 47.07 33.27
C SER A 645 1.34 46.27 33.37
N ALA A 646 1.47 45.05 33.86
CA ALA A 646 0.89 44.49 35.09
C ALA A 646 -0.62 44.25 35.19
N SER A 647 -0.94 42.95 35.28
CA SER A 647 -1.82 42.30 36.26
C SER A 647 -3.26 42.80 36.43
N ARG A 648 -4.24 41.92 36.18
CA ARG A 648 -5.17 41.41 37.22
C ARG A 648 -6.30 40.52 36.63
N ARG A 649 -6.59 39.50 37.39
CA ARG A 649 -7.70 38.54 37.35
C ARG A 649 -9.10 39.19 37.14
N GLY A 650 -10.00 38.43 36.48
CA GLY A 650 -11.43 38.64 36.62
C GLY A 650 -12.27 37.72 35.74
N LYS A 651 -12.92 36.76 36.37
CA LYS A 651 -14.02 35.92 35.86
C LYS A 651 -15.18 36.77 35.30
N LYS A 652 -15.82 36.28 34.22
CA LYS A 652 -17.28 36.04 34.13
C LYS A 652 -17.71 35.72 32.70
N THR A 653 -18.39 34.62 32.54
CA THR A 653 -19.35 34.18 31.53
C THR A 653 -20.63 35.03 31.57
N PRO A 654 -21.67 34.71 30.75
CA PRO A 654 -21.86 34.68 29.29
C PRO A 654 -23.06 35.59 28.91
N PHE A 655 -23.27 35.89 27.66
CA PHE A 655 -24.58 36.26 27.09
C PHE A 655 -24.39 36.67 25.63
N TYR A 656 -24.93 35.93 24.69
CA TYR A 656 -25.87 36.44 23.67
C TYR A 656 -26.23 35.28 22.71
N GLU A 657 -27.39 34.74 22.95
CA GLU A 657 -28.26 34.15 21.94
C GLU A 657 -29.12 35.23 21.31
N LYS A 658 -29.48 34.97 20.03
CA LYS A 658 -30.56 35.62 19.27
C LYS A 658 -30.24 36.94 18.57
N ASN A 659 -30.07 36.86 17.23
CA ASN A 659 -30.85 37.53 16.20
C ASN A 659 -30.08 37.59 14.88
N ALA A 660 -30.35 36.67 13.98
CA ALA A 660 -30.14 36.85 12.54
C ALA A 660 -31.03 35.89 11.75
N ALA A 661 -32.33 36.06 11.89
CA ALA A 661 -33.33 35.50 10.99
C ALA A 661 -34.33 36.60 10.65
N SER A 662 -33.98 37.51 9.77
CA SER A 662 -34.92 38.40 9.08
C SER A 662 -34.12 39.40 8.23
N LEU A 663 -33.83 39.04 6.98
CA LEU A 663 -33.59 39.96 5.87
C LEU A 663 -33.12 39.22 4.61
N TYR A 664 -33.94 38.25 4.14
CA TYR A 664 -33.86 37.81 2.73
C TYR A 664 -35.21 37.25 2.28
N LYS A 665 -36.20 38.13 2.17
CA LYS A 665 -37.36 37.96 1.31
C LYS A 665 -37.66 39.31 0.68
N LYS A 666 -37.08 39.57 -0.50
CA LYS A 666 -37.62 40.36 -1.58
C LYS A 666 -36.53 40.55 -2.66
N ARG A 667 -36.85 39.99 -3.76
CA ARG A 667 -36.37 40.08 -5.15
C ARG A 667 -35.68 38.81 -5.67
N PHE A 668 -36.38 38.18 -6.39
CA PHE A 668 -36.61 37.31 -7.51
C PHE A 668 -37.13 35.95 -7.09
#